data_7f81b0f6c2bc649f1bb644c67444ce30
#
_entry.id   7f81b0f6c2bc649f1bb644c67444ce30
#
_cell.length_a   1.000
_cell.length_b   1.000
_cell.length_c   1.000
_cell.angle_alpha   90.00
_cell.angle_beta   90.00
_cell.angle_gamma   90.00
#
_symmetry.space_group_name_H-M   'P 1'
#
loop_
_entity.id
_entity.type
_entity.pdbx_description
1 polymer ?
#
loop_
_entity_poly.entity_id
_entity_poly.type
_entity_poly.pdbx_seq_one_letter_code
_entity_poly.pdbx_strand_id
1 'polypeptide(L)'
;MTKSFNEKLIDLLKTDSRFVDDEEELVKAAVIDRAWKIDRDLVKLLLGKPEIKDKFFDEIEGHWIFNINTFIEYIADKNFLANSYTRFRNKIGLNIDGKFLSERGKVSLVWPYKDCVLEGGQTKEEEKRKEIFFNEILAQDEIDRLFDPKVLTSWKRYTIDGEQKVTEIKRDETGTIRENLIIKGNNLLALHTLKKQFRGKVKLIYIDPPYNTGSDSFGYNDNFNHSTWLTFMRNRLEVARELLRDDGSIFIQIDDSEIGYLRVLLDDVFGRSNFIFIATVERGAATGHKAINPTPVNVSEYIVTYAKSKTKWEYKVQYVKRDYDSAYNLFIENFEKGYQFWTFRPISEVLSEHKITIEQAIKIFPEKIARFAEPNYKGVGKETRNLIDSSKKEPKKIFYQKRDKHPDIFLKNGQRILFYVNKMRDIEGELVTAEALTNIWNDIPFQGIAKEGGVTLLKGKKPEKLIKRIIDMATNAGDIVLDYHLGSGTTAAVAHKMGRQYIGIEQLDYGENDSVVRLNNVIGKKAKSDGEMFDKIECDQSGISRAVNWRGGGDFIYCELMEYNETYMNKIQAAKSSKELVGIWKDIAENSFLNWYVNPEMPEEAVNDFITIGKTENGLDKQKKLLAELLNKNQLYVNLSEIDDADFNVSVEDKKLNQSFYRENA
;
A
#
# COMPACT_ATOMS: atom_id res chain seq x y z
N MET A 1 34.43 10.37 -13.31
CA MET A 1 33.59 9.31 -12.76
C MET A 1 33.34 9.64 -11.31
N THR A 2 32.09 9.78 -10.93
CA THR A 2 31.71 9.95 -9.52
C THR A 2 31.90 8.62 -8.81
N LYS A 3 32.66 8.63 -7.69
CA LYS A 3 32.93 7.42 -6.89
C LYS A 3 31.60 6.80 -6.41
N SER A 4 31.50 5.48 -6.49
CA SER A 4 30.37 4.72 -5.92
C SER A 4 30.30 4.93 -4.40
N PHE A 5 29.13 4.68 -3.80
CA PHE A 5 28.98 4.76 -2.34
C PHE A 5 29.97 3.86 -1.61
N ASN A 6 30.21 2.67 -2.15
CA ASN A 6 31.16 1.70 -1.61
C ASN A 6 32.59 2.23 -1.60
N GLU A 7 33.06 2.80 -2.72
CA GLU A 7 34.38 3.45 -2.80
C GLU A 7 34.50 4.61 -1.82
N LYS A 8 33.46 5.46 -1.70
CA LYS A 8 33.46 6.57 -0.75
C LYS A 8 33.56 6.10 0.70
N LEU A 9 32.85 4.99 1.05
CA LEU A 9 32.91 4.42 2.39
C LEU A 9 34.28 3.77 2.67
N ILE A 10 34.83 3.02 1.72
CA ILE A 10 36.18 2.43 1.83
C ILE A 10 37.24 3.52 2.01
N ASP A 11 37.20 4.56 1.19
CA ASP A 11 38.11 5.69 1.31
C ASP A 11 38.01 6.38 2.66
N LEU A 12 36.77 6.56 3.16
CA LEU A 12 36.55 7.16 4.47
C LEU A 12 37.13 6.29 5.59
N LEU A 13 36.88 4.97 5.56
CA LEU A 13 37.39 4.04 6.57
C LEU A 13 38.93 3.95 6.53
N LYS A 14 39.55 3.98 5.34
CA LYS A 14 41.00 3.99 5.18
C LYS A 14 41.69 5.25 5.74
N THR A 15 40.92 6.31 6.07
CA THR A 15 41.52 7.49 6.75
C THR A 15 41.89 7.22 8.21
N ASP A 16 41.38 6.16 8.81
CA ASP A 16 41.76 5.73 10.16
C ASP A 16 42.75 4.58 10.09
N SER A 17 44.00 4.84 10.48
CA SER A 17 45.11 3.88 10.40
C SER A 17 44.84 2.55 11.15
N ARG A 18 43.89 2.52 12.07
CA ARG A 18 43.51 1.30 12.78
C ARG A 18 42.78 0.28 11.89
N PHE A 19 42.29 0.72 10.73
CA PHE A 19 41.54 -0.08 9.78
C PHE A 19 42.31 -0.50 8.55
N VAL A 20 43.58 -0.13 8.48
CA VAL A 20 44.48 -0.41 7.31
C VAL A 20 45.58 -1.34 7.76
N ASP A 21 45.97 -2.25 6.88
CA ASP A 21 47.19 -3.09 7.07
C ASP A 21 48.43 -2.45 6.48
N ASP A 22 49.57 -3.17 6.56
CA ASP A 22 50.85 -2.70 6.08
C ASP A 22 50.92 -2.48 4.55
N GLU A 23 49.93 -3.00 3.81
CA GLU A 23 49.78 -2.84 2.35
C GLU A 23 48.73 -1.75 2.01
N GLU A 24 48.32 -0.94 2.98
CA GLU A 24 47.27 0.08 2.87
C GLU A 24 45.90 -0.46 2.47
N GLU A 25 45.63 -1.77 2.70
CA GLU A 25 44.32 -2.38 2.45
C GLU A 25 43.40 -2.35 3.68
N LEU A 26 42.09 -2.27 3.43
CA LEU A 26 41.11 -2.18 4.49
C LEU A 26 40.89 -3.53 5.21
N VAL A 27 41.11 -3.55 6.52
CA VAL A 27 40.93 -4.73 7.39
C VAL A 27 39.48 -4.78 7.90
N LYS A 28 38.57 -5.43 7.18
CA LYS A 28 37.15 -5.56 7.55
C LYS A 28 36.95 -6.02 9.00
N ALA A 29 37.76 -6.97 9.47
CA ALA A 29 37.62 -7.52 10.82
C ALA A 29 37.86 -6.45 11.91
N ALA A 30 38.80 -5.52 11.67
CA ALA A 30 39.07 -4.42 12.59
C ALA A 30 37.92 -3.42 12.61
N VAL A 31 37.31 -3.11 11.45
CA VAL A 31 36.14 -2.23 11.37
C VAL A 31 34.94 -2.86 12.10
N ILE A 32 34.65 -4.13 11.87
CA ILE A 32 33.53 -4.85 12.49
C ILE A 32 33.72 -4.93 14.02
N ASP A 33 34.93 -5.23 14.50
CA ASP A 33 35.22 -5.28 15.95
C ASP A 33 34.96 -3.93 16.63
N ARG A 34 35.35 -2.84 15.97
CA ARG A 34 35.13 -1.48 16.48
C ARG A 34 33.66 -1.06 16.39
N ALA A 35 32.96 -1.46 15.36
CA ALA A 35 31.51 -1.23 15.25
C ALA A 35 30.75 -1.92 16.38
N TRP A 36 31.07 -3.17 16.69
CA TRP A 36 30.48 -3.89 17.83
C TRP A 36 30.72 -3.23 19.19
N LYS A 37 31.86 -2.56 19.35
CA LYS A 37 32.23 -1.82 20.55
C LYS A 37 31.68 -0.39 20.58
N ILE A 38 30.93 0.01 19.57
CA ILE A 38 30.41 1.40 19.39
C ILE A 38 31.57 2.39 19.55
N ASP A 39 32.70 2.13 18.87
CA ASP A 39 33.88 2.97 18.95
C ASP A 39 33.52 4.42 18.56
N ARG A 40 33.80 5.37 19.46
CA ARG A 40 33.38 6.76 19.28
C ARG A 40 34.01 7.43 18.08
N ASP A 41 35.24 7.08 17.75
CA ASP A 41 35.96 7.67 16.63
C ASP A 41 35.40 7.13 15.30
N LEU A 42 35.08 5.83 15.21
CA LEU A 42 34.37 5.25 14.07
C LEU A 42 33.01 5.91 13.87
N VAL A 43 32.20 6.01 14.92
CA VAL A 43 30.87 6.63 14.84
C VAL A 43 30.98 8.09 14.39
N LYS A 44 31.94 8.85 14.93
CA LYS A 44 32.18 10.24 14.54
C LYS A 44 32.63 10.35 13.08
N LEU A 45 33.48 9.43 12.63
CA LEU A 45 33.96 9.36 11.25
C LEU A 45 32.78 9.16 10.26
N LEU A 46 31.88 8.21 10.56
CA LEU A 46 30.71 7.91 9.72
C LEU A 46 29.69 9.06 9.73
N LEU A 47 29.48 9.74 10.85
CA LEU A 47 28.58 10.90 10.97
C LEU A 47 29.07 12.10 10.14
N GLY A 48 30.36 12.19 9.87
CA GLY A 48 30.97 13.31 9.15
C GLY A 48 30.59 13.39 7.66
N LYS A 49 29.97 12.37 7.10
CA LYS A 49 29.55 12.32 5.68
C LYS A 49 28.05 12.12 5.57
N PRO A 50 27.29 13.08 5.00
CA PRO A 50 25.81 13.01 4.95
C PRO A 50 25.28 11.70 4.36
N GLU A 51 25.79 11.27 3.19
CA GLU A 51 25.34 10.05 2.51
C GLU A 51 25.55 8.78 3.36
N ILE A 52 26.66 8.71 4.11
CA ILE A 52 27.00 7.57 4.98
C ILE A 52 26.15 7.62 6.27
N LYS A 53 25.97 8.81 6.81
CA LYS A 53 25.12 9.05 7.95
C LYS A 53 23.69 8.61 7.68
N ASP A 54 23.10 9.02 6.56
CA ASP A 54 21.72 8.71 6.19
C ASP A 54 21.48 7.21 5.98
N LYS A 55 22.52 6.44 5.66
CA LYS A 55 22.43 4.99 5.45
C LYS A 55 22.57 4.18 6.74
N PHE A 56 23.36 4.63 7.68
CA PHE A 56 23.72 3.85 8.88
C PHE A 56 23.27 4.44 10.21
N PHE A 57 22.53 5.54 10.17
CA PHE A 57 22.01 6.17 11.40
C PHE A 57 20.54 6.47 11.25
N ASP A 58 19.81 6.26 12.34
CA ASP A 58 18.41 6.63 12.46
C ASP A 58 18.30 7.93 13.27
N GLU A 59 17.53 8.90 12.78
CA GLU A 59 17.28 10.15 13.52
C GLU A 59 16.05 9.98 14.42
N ILE A 60 16.26 10.15 15.74
CA ILE A 60 15.19 10.09 16.73
C ILE A 60 15.27 11.35 17.60
N GLU A 61 14.25 12.19 17.53
CA GLU A 61 14.14 13.44 18.30
C GLU A 61 15.37 14.36 18.16
N GLY A 62 15.93 14.46 16.96
CA GLY A 62 17.11 15.27 16.67
C GLY A 62 18.45 14.62 17.06
N HIS A 63 18.42 13.38 17.54
CA HIS A 63 19.61 12.59 17.86
C HIS A 63 19.83 11.48 16.84
N TRP A 64 21.08 11.29 16.44
CA TRP A 64 21.48 10.26 15.48
C TRP A 64 21.92 8.99 16.20
N ILE A 65 21.20 7.90 15.99
CA ILE A 65 21.49 6.59 16.57
C ILE A 65 22.13 5.70 15.52
N PHE A 66 23.32 5.16 15.83
CA PHE A 66 24.05 4.27 14.95
C PHE A 66 23.37 2.91 14.83
N ASN A 67 22.96 2.55 13.62
CA ASN A 67 22.40 1.25 13.30
C ASN A 67 23.54 0.24 13.05
N ILE A 68 24.03 -0.34 14.12
CA ILE A 68 25.18 -1.25 14.12
C ILE A 68 24.95 -2.45 13.23
N ASN A 69 23.75 -3.03 13.26
CA ASN A 69 23.44 -4.24 12.51
C ASN A 69 23.51 -3.97 11.00
N THR A 70 22.87 -2.90 10.55
CA THR A 70 22.90 -2.47 9.15
C THR A 70 24.34 -2.19 8.67
N PHE A 71 25.15 -1.52 9.49
CA PHE A 71 26.53 -1.23 9.17
C PHE A 71 27.39 -2.51 9.09
N ILE A 72 27.26 -3.41 10.07
CA ILE A 72 28.04 -4.65 10.11
C ILE A 72 27.65 -5.59 8.97
N GLU A 73 26.36 -5.71 8.67
CA GLU A 73 25.88 -6.50 7.54
C GLU A 73 26.47 -5.97 6.22
N TYR A 74 26.49 -4.65 6.06
CA TYR A 74 27.06 -3.99 4.89
C TYR A 74 28.57 -4.26 4.74
N ILE A 75 29.35 -4.05 5.81
CA ILE A 75 30.82 -4.29 5.81
C ILE A 75 31.15 -5.80 5.67
N ALA A 76 30.32 -6.67 6.25
CA ALA A 76 30.52 -8.11 6.19
C ALA A 76 30.19 -8.72 4.81
N ASP A 77 29.51 -7.96 3.94
CA ASP A 77 29.21 -8.41 2.58
C ASP A 77 30.50 -8.80 1.86
N LYS A 78 30.47 -9.94 1.13
CA LYS A 78 31.64 -10.47 0.44
C LYS A 78 32.15 -9.56 -0.68
N ASN A 79 31.28 -8.77 -1.27
CA ASN A 79 31.57 -7.86 -2.37
C ASN A 79 31.97 -6.47 -1.90
N PHE A 80 32.04 -6.22 -0.59
CA PHE A 80 32.45 -4.93 -0.06
C PHE A 80 33.89 -4.56 -0.46
N LEU A 81 34.79 -5.55 -0.58
CA LEU A 81 36.14 -5.39 -1.12
C LEU A 81 36.33 -6.29 -2.33
N ALA A 82 36.86 -5.75 -3.42
CA ALA A 82 37.06 -6.48 -4.69
C ALA A 82 37.85 -7.81 -4.58
N ASN A 83 38.71 -7.94 -3.59
CA ASN A 83 39.53 -9.12 -3.34
C ASN A 83 39.11 -9.91 -2.08
N SER A 84 37.91 -9.71 -1.58
CA SER A 84 37.46 -10.37 -0.37
C SER A 84 37.06 -11.81 -0.62
N TYR A 85 37.79 -12.76 -0.02
CA TYR A 85 37.40 -14.18 0.01
C TYR A 85 36.28 -14.38 1.03
N THR A 86 35.16 -15.01 0.58
CA THR A 86 34.06 -15.37 1.46
C THR A 86 34.45 -16.50 2.42
N ARG A 87 34.44 -16.25 3.71
CA ARG A 87 34.19 -17.30 4.69
C ARG A 87 32.71 -17.65 4.63
N PHE A 88 32.38 -18.83 4.10
CA PHE A 88 31.06 -19.43 4.30
C PHE A 88 30.86 -19.59 5.82
N ARG A 89 30.04 -18.74 6.40
CA ARG A 89 29.41 -19.05 7.69
C ARG A 89 28.15 -19.83 7.35
N ASN A 90 28.27 -21.14 7.25
CA ASN A 90 27.13 -22.03 7.36
C ASN A 90 26.56 -21.86 8.77
N LYS A 91 25.70 -20.87 8.96
CA LYS A 91 24.82 -20.85 10.12
C LYS A 91 23.67 -21.78 9.83
N ILE A 92 23.92 -23.08 9.88
CA ILE A 92 22.87 -24.09 9.91
C ILE A 92 22.26 -24.04 11.31
N GLY A 93 20.99 -23.66 11.37
CA GLY A 93 20.16 -23.74 12.58
C GLY A 93 20.03 -22.42 13.32
N LEU A 94 19.09 -22.38 14.03
CA LEU A 94 18.45 -21.62 15.10
C LEU A 94 19.31 -20.54 15.79
N ASN A 95 20.07 -19.74 15.03
CA ASN A 95 20.98 -18.73 15.54
C ASN A 95 20.64 -17.37 14.92
N ILE A 96 20.35 -16.37 15.74
CA ILE A 96 20.09 -14.98 15.32
C ILE A 96 21.13 -14.09 16.01
N ASP A 97 21.83 -13.24 15.25
CA ASP A 97 22.88 -12.32 15.73
C ASP A 97 23.93 -13.03 16.61
N GLY A 98 24.34 -14.25 16.24
CA GLY A 98 25.33 -14.99 16.97
C GLY A 98 24.85 -15.66 18.27
N LYS A 99 23.57 -15.54 18.65
CA LYS A 99 22.96 -16.15 19.84
C LYS A 99 21.98 -17.23 19.45
N PHE A 100 22.01 -18.37 20.13
CA PHE A 100 21.05 -19.45 19.89
C PHE A 100 19.61 -19.02 20.24
N LEU A 101 18.62 -19.51 19.49
CA LEU A 101 17.19 -19.23 19.78
C LEU A 101 16.79 -19.65 21.20
N SER A 102 17.39 -20.72 21.74
CA SER A 102 17.22 -21.13 23.12
C SER A 102 17.62 -20.06 24.14
N GLU A 103 18.57 -19.19 23.80
CA GLU A 103 19.02 -18.12 24.69
C GLU A 103 18.12 -16.88 24.60
N ARG A 104 17.35 -16.73 23.51
CA ARG A 104 16.46 -15.57 23.29
C ARG A 104 15.00 -15.83 23.65
N GLY A 105 14.58 -17.09 23.72
CA GLY A 105 13.17 -17.44 23.92
C GLY A 105 12.22 -16.90 22.85
N LYS A 106 12.74 -16.51 21.69
CA LYS A 106 11.98 -15.96 20.55
C LYS A 106 12.06 -16.91 19.36
N VAL A 107 10.90 -17.22 18.77
CA VAL A 107 10.82 -17.92 17.49
C VAL A 107 10.90 -16.84 16.40
N SER A 108 11.83 -16.98 15.46
CA SER A 108 11.87 -16.18 14.26
C SER A 108 11.76 -17.05 13.02
N LEU A 109 11.04 -16.55 12.01
CA LEU A 109 11.01 -17.14 10.70
C LEU A 109 12.26 -16.75 9.94
N VAL A 110 13.00 -17.75 9.48
CA VAL A 110 14.12 -17.54 8.57
C VAL A 110 13.63 -17.84 7.17
N TRP A 111 13.60 -16.82 6.31
CA TRP A 111 13.29 -16.97 4.90
C TRP A 111 14.51 -17.58 4.21
N PRO A 112 14.41 -18.78 3.63
CA PRO A 112 15.49 -19.32 2.82
C PRO A 112 15.69 -18.44 1.58
N TYR A 113 16.91 -18.39 1.08
CA TYR A 113 17.26 -17.72 -0.18
C TYR A 113 17.08 -16.20 -0.25
N LYS A 114 16.98 -15.52 0.89
CA LYS A 114 16.88 -14.04 0.90
C LYS A 114 18.07 -13.31 0.27
N ASP A 115 19.18 -14.00 0.10
CA ASP A 115 20.43 -13.52 -0.50
C ASP A 115 20.58 -13.98 -1.96
N CYS A 116 19.53 -14.56 -2.54
CA CYS A 116 19.51 -15.07 -3.90
C CYS A 116 18.76 -14.12 -4.82
N VAL A 117 19.21 -14.03 -6.05
CA VAL A 117 18.41 -13.41 -7.11
C VAL A 117 17.32 -14.38 -7.52
N LEU A 118 16.08 -13.92 -7.44
CA LEU A 118 14.92 -14.70 -7.81
C LEU A 118 14.55 -14.42 -9.26
N GLU A 119 14.53 -15.45 -10.07
CA GLU A 119 13.90 -15.43 -11.37
C GLU A 119 12.43 -15.82 -11.25
N GLY A 120 11.56 -14.83 -11.26
CA GLY A 120 10.11 -15.01 -11.25
C GLY A 120 9.45 -13.77 -11.85
N GLY A 121 8.57 -13.98 -12.81
CA GLY A 121 7.95 -12.87 -13.51
C GLY A 121 6.67 -12.38 -12.84
N GLN A 122 6.36 -11.11 -13.02
CA GLN A 122 5.12 -10.49 -12.57
C GLN A 122 3.97 -10.64 -13.57
N THR A 123 4.27 -11.04 -14.81
CA THR A 123 3.28 -11.16 -15.88
C THR A 123 2.84 -12.60 -16.08
N LYS A 124 1.66 -12.78 -16.68
CA LYS A 124 1.07 -14.11 -16.94
C LYS A 124 1.89 -14.93 -17.95
N GLU A 125 2.58 -14.27 -18.86
CA GLU A 125 3.51 -14.90 -19.79
C GLU A 125 4.73 -15.49 -19.08
N GLU A 126 5.11 -14.89 -17.96
CA GLU A 126 6.23 -15.33 -17.12
C GLU A 126 5.82 -16.43 -16.13
N GLU A 127 4.53 -16.65 -15.89
CA GLU A 127 3.98 -17.71 -15.01
C GLU A 127 4.47 -19.13 -15.38
N LYS A 128 4.77 -19.38 -16.65
CA LYS A 128 5.25 -20.67 -17.13
C LYS A 128 6.73 -20.94 -16.83
N ARG A 129 7.45 -19.96 -16.32
CA ARG A 129 8.85 -20.13 -15.93
C ARG A 129 8.93 -20.89 -14.60
N LYS A 130 9.81 -21.88 -14.56
CA LYS A 130 10.20 -22.46 -13.27
C LYS A 130 10.95 -21.39 -12.50
N GLU A 131 10.54 -21.16 -11.27
CA GLU A 131 11.29 -20.29 -10.37
C GLU A 131 12.69 -20.86 -10.15
N ILE A 132 13.69 -20.11 -10.53
CA ILE A 132 15.10 -20.48 -10.36
C ILE A 132 15.70 -19.47 -9.38
N PHE A 133 16.21 -19.98 -8.28
CA PHE A 133 17.00 -19.18 -7.35
C PHE A 133 18.45 -19.25 -7.78
N PHE A 134 18.96 -18.18 -8.32
CA PHE A 134 20.39 -18.04 -8.58
C PHE A 134 21.08 -17.68 -7.26
N ASN A 135 22.01 -18.49 -6.82
CA ASN A 135 22.87 -18.18 -5.68
C ASN A 135 24.00 -17.23 -6.11
N GLU A 136 23.65 -16.22 -6.90
CA GLU A 136 24.52 -15.10 -7.23
C GLU A 136 24.26 -14.00 -6.22
N ILE A 137 25.31 -13.58 -5.51
CA ILE A 137 25.25 -12.41 -4.67
C ILE A 137 25.64 -11.23 -5.56
N LEU A 138 24.66 -10.35 -5.82
CA LEU A 138 24.92 -9.09 -6.51
C LEU A 138 25.87 -8.25 -5.66
N ALA A 139 26.79 -7.55 -6.31
CA ALA A 139 27.60 -6.54 -5.64
C ALA A 139 26.72 -5.45 -5.06
N GLN A 140 27.08 -4.88 -3.91
CA GLN A 140 26.25 -3.88 -3.24
C GLN A 140 26.06 -2.63 -4.10
N ASP A 141 27.04 -2.24 -4.87
CA ASP A 141 26.94 -1.13 -5.83
C ASP A 141 26.00 -1.44 -7.00
N GLU A 142 25.88 -2.70 -7.43
CA GLU A 142 24.88 -3.12 -8.42
C GLU A 142 23.47 -3.04 -7.82
N ILE A 143 23.30 -3.42 -6.56
CA ILE A 143 22.03 -3.28 -5.84
C ILE A 143 21.67 -1.80 -5.65
N ASP A 144 22.63 -0.99 -5.22
CA ASP A 144 22.44 0.44 -5.04
C ASP A 144 22.08 1.11 -6.39
N ARG A 145 22.71 0.70 -7.48
CA ARG A 145 22.41 1.16 -8.85
C ARG A 145 21.02 0.71 -9.31
N LEU A 146 20.61 -0.52 -9.00
CA LEU A 146 19.28 -1.01 -9.31
C LEU A 146 18.20 -0.17 -8.62
N PHE A 147 18.44 0.27 -7.39
CA PHE A 147 17.50 1.07 -6.59
C PHE A 147 17.73 2.58 -6.69
N ASP A 148 18.68 3.04 -7.50
CA ASP A 148 18.82 4.46 -7.81
C ASP A 148 17.49 5.02 -8.37
N PRO A 149 17.07 6.23 -8.00
CA PRO A 149 15.90 6.87 -8.58
C PRO A 149 15.95 6.85 -10.10
N LYS A 150 14.81 6.58 -10.73
CA LYS A 150 14.74 6.49 -12.20
C LYS A 150 14.38 7.83 -12.84
N VAL A 151 14.84 8.03 -14.06
CA VAL A 151 14.37 9.15 -14.88
C VAL A 151 12.90 8.98 -15.18
N LEU A 152 12.14 10.04 -14.98
CA LEU A 152 10.72 10.12 -15.31
C LEU A 152 10.54 10.85 -16.64
N THR A 153 9.67 10.31 -17.49
CA THR A 153 9.40 10.81 -18.85
C THR A 153 7.91 10.81 -19.16
N SER A 154 7.53 11.17 -20.38
CA SER A 154 6.13 11.13 -20.85
C SER A 154 5.17 11.94 -19.98
N TRP A 155 5.64 13.06 -19.44
CA TRP A 155 4.89 13.91 -18.52
C TRP A 155 3.67 14.53 -19.16
N LYS A 156 2.48 14.28 -18.61
CA LYS A 156 1.21 14.79 -19.04
C LYS A 156 0.37 15.23 -17.85
N ARG A 157 -0.26 16.41 -17.96
CA ARG A 157 -1.25 16.88 -16.99
C ARG A 157 -2.63 16.71 -17.59
N TYR A 158 -3.52 16.07 -16.87
CA TYR A 158 -4.92 15.92 -17.25
C TYR A 158 -5.79 16.83 -16.41
N THR A 159 -6.64 17.61 -17.07
CA THR A 159 -7.56 18.58 -16.46
C THR A 159 -8.93 18.50 -17.14
N ILE A 160 -9.91 19.27 -16.66
CA ILE A 160 -11.22 19.39 -17.31
C ILE A 160 -11.13 19.95 -18.75
N ASP A 161 -10.04 20.61 -19.10
CA ASP A 161 -9.76 21.15 -20.44
C ASP A 161 -9.00 20.13 -21.33
N GLY A 162 -8.77 18.92 -20.83
CA GLY A 162 -8.05 17.84 -21.51
C GLY A 162 -6.59 17.73 -21.11
N GLU A 163 -5.80 17.06 -21.97
CA GLU A 163 -4.36 16.83 -21.78
C GLU A 163 -3.58 18.13 -21.99
N GLN A 164 -2.67 18.41 -21.07
CA GLN A 164 -1.81 19.60 -21.10
C GLN A 164 -0.35 19.20 -20.83
N LYS A 165 0.57 20.03 -21.32
CA LYS A 165 2.00 19.87 -21.04
C LYS A 165 2.30 20.24 -19.58
N VAL A 166 3.12 19.44 -18.91
CA VAL A 166 3.64 19.77 -17.58
C VAL A 166 4.81 20.74 -17.75
N THR A 167 4.77 21.85 -17.05
CA THR A 167 5.83 22.88 -17.08
C THR A 167 6.56 22.97 -15.75
N GLU A 168 5.90 22.60 -14.66
CA GLU A 168 6.43 22.65 -13.29
C GLU A 168 5.75 21.61 -12.40
N ILE A 169 6.39 21.26 -11.29
CA ILE A 169 5.87 20.39 -10.24
C ILE A 169 5.51 21.26 -9.03
N LYS A 170 4.21 21.33 -8.70
CA LYS A 170 3.69 22.13 -7.59
C LYS A 170 4.12 21.54 -6.24
N ARG A 171 4.50 22.43 -5.33
CA ARG A 171 4.91 22.09 -3.96
C ARG A 171 4.26 23.03 -2.96
N ASP A 172 4.12 22.58 -1.73
CA ASP A 172 3.72 23.43 -0.61
C ASP A 172 4.92 24.19 -0.02
N GLU A 173 4.65 25.00 0.99
CA GLU A 173 5.64 25.81 1.72
C GLU A 173 6.75 24.95 2.38
N THR A 174 6.46 23.67 2.69
CA THR A 174 7.43 22.72 3.25
C THR A 174 8.28 22.04 2.17
N GLY A 175 8.05 22.36 0.89
CA GLY A 175 8.70 21.72 -0.23
C GLY A 175 8.12 20.34 -0.62
N THR A 176 7.04 19.91 0.02
CA THR A 176 6.38 18.65 -0.33
C THR A 176 5.63 18.80 -1.66
N ILE A 177 5.79 17.83 -2.56
CA ILE A 177 5.06 17.79 -3.83
C ILE A 177 3.55 17.69 -3.54
N ARG A 178 2.76 18.60 -4.16
CA ARG A 178 1.31 18.66 -4.04
C ARG A 178 0.64 18.42 -5.38
N GLU A 179 1.03 17.32 -6.02
CA GLU A 179 0.46 16.83 -7.26
C GLU A 179 -0.16 15.44 -7.05
N ASN A 180 -1.26 15.18 -7.70
CA ASN A 180 -1.76 13.84 -7.87
C ASN A 180 -0.92 13.16 -8.96
N LEU A 181 -0.36 11.99 -8.68
CA LEU A 181 0.59 11.35 -9.56
C LEU A 181 0.10 9.96 -9.97
N ILE A 182 0.20 9.66 -11.26
CA ILE A 182 0.11 8.30 -11.80
C ILE A 182 1.44 8.00 -12.48
N ILE A 183 2.12 6.96 -12.02
CA ILE A 183 3.44 6.56 -12.52
C ILE A 183 3.32 5.19 -13.16
N LYS A 184 3.64 5.09 -14.45
CA LYS A 184 3.73 3.83 -15.16
C LYS A 184 5.14 3.24 -15.03
N GLY A 185 5.22 1.96 -14.68
CA GLY A 185 6.46 1.21 -14.58
C GLY A 185 6.48 0.22 -13.42
N ASN A 186 7.62 -0.47 -13.27
CA ASN A 186 7.82 -1.44 -12.19
C ASN A 186 7.64 -0.78 -10.82
N ASN A 187 6.71 -1.31 -10.02
CA ASN A 187 6.32 -0.68 -8.76
C ASN A 187 7.42 -0.67 -7.70
N LEU A 188 8.32 -1.67 -7.66
CA LEU A 188 9.45 -1.65 -6.73
C LEU A 188 10.40 -0.49 -7.06
N LEU A 189 10.74 -0.31 -8.33
CA LEU A 189 11.64 0.75 -8.78
C LEU A 189 10.98 2.13 -8.66
N ALA A 190 9.67 2.22 -8.93
CA ALA A 190 8.91 3.45 -8.71
C ALA A 190 8.83 3.83 -7.21
N LEU A 191 8.69 2.86 -6.30
CA LEU A 191 8.73 3.11 -4.85
C LEU A 191 10.09 3.67 -4.42
N HIS A 192 11.21 3.11 -4.92
CA HIS A 192 12.54 3.64 -4.66
C HIS A 192 12.72 5.05 -5.24
N THR A 193 12.18 5.29 -6.44
CA THR A 193 12.16 6.60 -7.09
C THR A 193 11.42 7.65 -6.26
N LEU A 194 10.28 7.29 -5.64
CA LEU A 194 9.51 8.16 -4.77
C LEU A 194 10.16 8.44 -3.42
N LYS A 195 11.04 7.56 -2.95
CA LYS A 195 11.61 7.61 -1.60
C LYS A 195 12.27 8.96 -1.30
N LYS A 196 13.02 9.54 -2.24
CA LYS A 196 13.71 10.84 -2.07
C LYS A 196 12.73 11.98 -1.75
N GLN A 197 11.50 11.95 -2.29
CA GLN A 197 10.53 13.04 -2.17
C GLN A 197 9.43 12.78 -1.14
N PHE A 198 9.08 11.51 -0.90
CA PHE A 198 7.90 11.14 -0.12
C PHE A 198 8.21 10.31 1.13
N ARG A 199 9.48 10.11 1.49
CA ARG A 199 9.86 9.43 2.74
C ARG A 199 9.20 10.12 3.95
N GLY A 200 8.45 9.34 4.73
CA GLY A 200 7.75 9.83 5.91
C GLY A 200 6.58 10.79 5.64
N LYS A 201 6.02 10.83 4.40
CA LYS A 201 4.96 11.78 4.04
C LYS A 201 3.62 11.12 3.71
N VAL A 202 3.60 9.83 3.37
CA VAL A 202 2.39 9.10 2.99
C VAL A 202 1.57 8.77 4.25
N LYS A 203 0.29 9.13 4.26
CA LYS A 203 -0.61 8.85 5.39
C LYS A 203 -1.26 7.48 5.32
N LEU A 204 -1.66 7.07 4.12
CA LEU A 204 -2.33 5.81 3.87
C LEU A 204 -1.70 5.10 2.68
N ILE A 205 -1.38 3.84 2.85
CA ILE A 205 -1.11 2.92 1.74
C ILE A 205 -2.26 1.92 1.70
N TYR A 206 -2.90 1.78 0.54
CA TYR A 206 -3.81 0.69 0.24
C TYR A 206 -3.27 -0.07 -0.96
N ILE A 207 -3.22 -1.38 -0.88
CA ILE A 207 -2.82 -2.25 -1.99
C ILE A 207 -3.71 -3.48 -2.10
N ASP A 208 -3.87 -3.92 -3.35
CA ASP A 208 -4.53 -5.15 -3.76
C ASP A 208 -3.52 -5.97 -4.59
N PRO A 209 -2.53 -6.64 -3.94
CA PRO A 209 -1.49 -7.37 -4.65
C PRO A 209 -2.05 -8.66 -5.28
N PRO A 210 -1.29 -9.34 -6.17
CA PRO A 210 -1.65 -10.67 -6.63
C PRO A 210 -1.88 -11.63 -5.45
N TYR A 211 -2.99 -12.37 -5.47
CA TYR A 211 -3.38 -13.25 -4.34
C TYR A 211 -2.70 -14.60 -4.33
N ASN A 212 -1.98 -14.93 -5.39
CA ASN A 212 -1.28 -16.21 -5.58
C ASN A 212 -2.22 -17.42 -5.61
N THR A 213 -3.38 -17.27 -6.26
CA THR A 213 -4.43 -18.32 -6.33
C THR A 213 -4.23 -19.28 -7.49
N GLY A 214 -3.35 -18.97 -8.44
CA GLY A 214 -3.17 -19.71 -9.69
C GLY A 214 -4.37 -19.65 -10.64
N SER A 215 -5.37 -18.82 -10.34
CA SER A 215 -6.65 -18.78 -11.07
C SER A 215 -6.94 -17.46 -11.77
N ASP A 216 -6.04 -16.49 -11.70
CA ASP A 216 -6.30 -15.16 -12.23
C ASP A 216 -6.23 -15.11 -13.76
N SER A 217 -7.15 -14.35 -14.34
CA SER A 217 -7.24 -14.08 -15.77
C SER A 217 -6.57 -12.79 -16.19
N PHE A 218 -5.91 -12.08 -15.26
CA PHE A 218 -5.21 -10.82 -15.49
C PHE A 218 -3.77 -11.03 -15.98
N GLY A 219 -3.15 -9.98 -16.47
CA GLY A 219 -1.77 -9.99 -16.95
C GLY A 219 -0.70 -10.15 -15.85
N TYR A 220 -1.06 -10.21 -14.57
CA TYR A 220 -0.13 -10.49 -13.48
C TYR A 220 0.11 -12.00 -13.32
N ASN A 221 1.31 -12.37 -12.88
CA ASN A 221 1.60 -13.70 -12.40
C ASN A 221 0.89 -13.92 -11.05
N ASP A 222 -0.03 -14.87 -10.98
CA ASP A 222 -0.77 -15.26 -9.79
C ASP A 222 -0.48 -16.72 -9.39
N ASN A 223 0.68 -17.26 -9.81
CA ASN A 223 1.10 -18.63 -9.53
C ASN A 223 2.57 -18.67 -9.09
N PHE A 224 2.87 -17.90 -8.04
CA PHE A 224 4.17 -17.93 -7.40
C PHE A 224 4.29 -19.09 -6.42
N ASN A 225 5.50 -19.61 -6.18
CA ASN A 225 5.73 -20.31 -4.93
C ASN A 225 5.58 -19.35 -3.74
N HIS A 226 5.16 -19.85 -2.58
CA HIS A 226 5.01 -19.02 -1.37
C HIS A 226 6.25 -18.19 -1.03
N SER A 227 7.45 -18.78 -1.17
CA SER A 227 8.71 -18.08 -0.89
C SER A 227 8.97 -16.93 -1.86
N THR A 228 8.66 -17.12 -3.13
CA THR A 228 8.79 -16.10 -4.17
C THR A 228 7.82 -14.95 -3.94
N TRP A 229 6.55 -15.27 -3.68
CA TRP A 229 5.53 -14.28 -3.37
C TRP A 229 5.91 -13.45 -2.14
N LEU A 230 6.43 -14.10 -1.09
CA LEU A 230 6.88 -13.44 0.12
C LEU A 230 8.08 -12.51 -0.14
N THR A 231 9.03 -12.92 -0.98
CA THR A 231 10.16 -12.08 -1.37
C THR A 231 9.69 -10.86 -2.18
N PHE A 232 8.78 -11.08 -3.13
CA PHE A 232 8.14 -10.03 -3.90
C PHE A 232 7.44 -9.01 -3.01
N MET A 233 6.66 -9.46 -2.04
CA MET A 233 5.95 -8.60 -1.09
C MET A 233 6.92 -7.90 -0.13
N ARG A 234 7.91 -8.60 0.41
CA ARG A 234 8.87 -8.04 1.37
C ARG A 234 9.59 -6.82 0.82
N ASN A 235 10.18 -6.94 -0.36
CA ASN A 235 10.95 -5.85 -0.98
C ASN A 235 10.11 -4.57 -1.11
N ARG A 236 8.84 -4.69 -1.43
CA ARG A 236 7.91 -3.56 -1.58
C ARG A 236 7.43 -3.01 -0.24
N LEU A 237 7.14 -3.88 0.72
CA LEU A 237 6.66 -3.51 2.04
C LEU A 237 7.72 -2.77 2.86
N GLU A 238 9.00 -3.13 2.72
CA GLU A 238 10.10 -2.43 3.39
C GLU A 238 10.19 -0.97 2.91
N VAL A 239 10.16 -0.73 1.61
CA VAL A 239 10.15 0.64 1.06
C VAL A 239 8.85 1.38 1.39
N ALA A 240 7.71 0.70 1.28
CA ALA A 240 6.42 1.27 1.62
C ALA A 240 6.38 1.78 3.08
N ARG A 241 6.95 1.02 4.01
CA ARG A 241 7.08 1.44 5.42
C ARG A 241 7.91 2.72 5.57
N GLU A 242 8.98 2.90 4.79
CA GLU A 242 9.78 4.12 4.83
C GLU A 242 8.99 5.34 4.31
N LEU A 243 8.14 5.16 3.29
CA LEU A 243 7.31 6.22 2.75
C LEU A 243 6.22 6.66 3.72
N LEU A 244 5.73 5.76 4.59
CA LEU A 244 4.69 6.08 5.55
C LEU A 244 5.15 7.15 6.57
N ARG A 245 4.24 8.07 6.87
CA ARG A 245 4.30 8.98 8.01
C ARG A 245 4.19 8.16 9.31
N ASP A 246 4.73 8.65 10.43
CA ASP A 246 4.71 7.91 11.69
C ASP A 246 3.30 7.55 12.17
N ASP A 247 2.31 8.41 11.91
CA ASP A 247 0.89 8.16 12.17
C ASP A 247 0.17 7.53 10.97
N GLY A 248 0.92 7.08 9.97
CA GLY A 248 0.41 6.44 8.78
C GLY A 248 0.12 4.95 8.97
N SER A 249 -0.61 4.38 8.02
CA SER A 249 -1.01 2.98 8.04
C SER A 249 -1.07 2.37 6.64
N ILE A 250 -0.93 1.04 6.61
CA ILE A 250 -1.09 0.23 5.40
C ILE A 250 -2.27 -0.72 5.56
N PHE A 251 -3.07 -0.83 4.49
CA PHE A 251 -4.20 -1.74 4.37
C PHE A 251 -3.93 -2.62 3.15
N ILE A 252 -3.87 -3.93 3.35
CA ILE A 252 -3.57 -4.90 2.32
C ILE A 252 -4.75 -5.81 2.16
N GLN A 253 -5.35 -5.82 0.97
CA GLN A 253 -6.42 -6.75 0.63
C GLN A 253 -5.82 -8.06 0.12
N ILE A 254 -6.34 -9.18 0.58
CA ILE A 254 -5.85 -10.52 0.27
C ILE A 254 -6.96 -11.56 0.49
N ASP A 255 -6.86 -12.71 -0.12
CA ASP A 255 -7.72 -13.86 0.18
C ASP A 255 -7.11 -14.81 1.22
N ASP A 256 -7.66 -16.00 1.37
CA ASP A 256 -7.23 -17.01 2.33
C ASP A 256 -5.95 -17.75 1.92
N SER A 257 -5.50 -17.63 0.67
CA SER A 257 -4.33 -18.36 0.15
C SER A 257 -3.04 -17.94 0.84
N GLU A 258 -2.81 -16.62 0.98
CA GLU A 258 -1.55 -16.08 1.49
C GLU A 258 -1.69 -15.27 2.79
N ILE A 259 -2.90 -15.08 3.34
CA ILE A 259 -3.11 -14.23 4.53
C ILE A 259 -2.25 -14.65 5.74
N GLY A 260 -2.07 -15.94 5.95
CA GLY A 260 -1.26 -16.47 7.06
C GLY A 260 0.20 -16.07 6.94
N TYR A 261 0.78 -16.25 5.77
CA TYR A 261 2.18 -15.89 5.48
C TYR A 261 2.38 -14.37 5.44
N LEU A 262 1.45 -13.64 4.79
CA LEU A 262 1.46 -12.18 4.78
C LEU A 262 1.45 -11.60 6.20
N ARG A 263 0.63 -12.17 7.10
CA ARG A 263 0.53 -11.71 8.49
C ARG A 263 1.87 -11.82 9.22
N VAL A 264 2.59 -12.90 9.00
CA VAL A 264 3.91 -13.12 9.60
C VAL A 264 4.95 -12.19 9.00
N LEU A 265 4.94 -12.01 7.67
CA LEU A 265 5.82 -11.07 6.99
C LEU A 265 5.60 -9.63 7.49
N LEU A 266 4.35 -9.22 7.70
CA LEU A 266 4.04 -7.88 8.22
C LEU A 266 4.47 -7.72 9.69
N ASP A 267 4.43 -8.79 10.50
CA ASP A 267 5.00 -8.77 11.86
C ASP A 267 6.52 -8.54 11.83
N ASP A 268 7.22 -9.08 10.83
CA ASP A 268 8.67 -8.87 10.64
C ASP A 268 8.96 -7.43 10.15
N VAL A 269 8.28 -6.97 9.10
CA VAL A 269 8.53 -5.66 8.48
C VAL A 269 8.06 -4.50 9.35
N PHE A 270 6.83 -4.54 9.87
CA PHE A 270 6.21 -3.44 10.61
C PHE A 270 6.36 -3.56 12.13
N GLY A 271 6.66 -4.74 12.62
CA GLY A 271 6.65 -5.07 14.05
C GLY A 271 5.26 -5.50 14.53
N ARG A 272 5.19 -6.63 15.26
CA ARG A 272 3.94 -7.21 15.77
C ARG A 272 3.10 -6.26 16.63
N SER A 273 3.75 -5.36 17.37
CA SER A 273 3.09 -4.36 18.22
C SER A 273 2.29 -3.33 17.41
N ASN A 274 2.59 -3.16 16.13
CA ASN A 274 1.95 -2.20 15.23
C ASN A 274 0.77 -2.79 14.45
N PHE A 275 0.43 -4.04 14.70
CA PHE A 275 -0.79 -4.64 14.19
C PHE A 275 -2.04 -3.92 14.72
N ILE A 276 -2.99 -3.61 13.83
CA ILE A 276 -4.24 -2.93 14.17
C ILE A 276 -5.39 -3.93 14.18
N PHE A 277 -5.81 -4.43 13.02
CA PHE A 277 -6.89 -5.42 12.89
C PHE A 277 -6.81 -6.18 11.56
N ILE A 278 -7.61 -7.24 11.47
CA ILE A 278 -8.00 -7.87 10.21
C ILE A 278 -9.50 -7.70 10.07
N ALA A 279 -9.96 -7.19 8.93
CA ALA A 279 -11.36 -7.18 8.57
C ALA A 279 -11.65 -8.31 7.57
N THR A 280 -12.78 -8.99 7.76
CA THR A 280 -13.33 -9.94 6.79
C THR A 280 -14.35 -9.22 5.95
N VAL A 281 -14.17 -9.21 4.64
CA VAL A 281 -15.05 -8.56 3.67
C VAL A 281 -15.82 -9.61 2.91
N GLU A 282 -17.16 -9.54 2.94
CA GLU A 282 -18.00 -10.43 2.17
C GLU A 282 -18.01 -10.02 0.69
N ARG A 283 -17.51 -10.90 -0.18
CA ARG A 283 -17.32 -10.65 -1.62
C ARG A 283 -18.53 -11.05 -2.48
N GLY A 284 -19.39 -11.93 -2.00
CA GLY A 284 -20.50 -12.44 -2.79
C GLY A 284 -21.33 -13.50 -2.09
N ALA A 285 -22.34 -14.02 -2.78
CA ALA A 285 -23.23 -15.05 -2.26
C ALA A 285 -22.79 -16.46 -2.70
N ALA A 286 -23.14 -17.45 -1.89
CA ALA A 286 -22.94 -18.87 -2.19
C ALA A 286 -23.99 -19.38 -3.20
N THR A 287 -23.93 -18.85 -4.45
CA THR A 287 -24.89 -19.19 -5.52
C THR A 287 -24.19 -19.73 -6.77
N GLY A 288 -24.95 -20.46 -7.61
CA GLY A 288 -24.47 -20.99 -8.89
C GLY A 288 -23.49 -22.14 -8.72
N HIS A 289 -22.52 -22.25 -9.63
CA HIS A 289 -21.51 -23.33 -9.63
C HIS A 289 -20.68 -23.43 -8.36
N LYS A 290 -20.55 -22.34 -7.61
CA LYS A 290 -19.84 -22.32 -6.32
C LYS A 290 -20.51 -23.21 -5.26
N ALA A 291 -21.83 -23.42 -5.36
CA ALA A 291 -22.59 -24.24 -4.41
C ALA A 291 -22.37 -25.76 -4.54
N ILE A 292 -21.64 -26.19 -5.56
CA ILE A 292 -21.38 -27.63 -5.85
C ILE A 292 -20.08 -28.11 -5.19
N ASN A 293 -19.37 -27.24 -4.48
CA ASN A 293 -18.07 -27.55 -3.88
C ASN A 293 -18.23 -28.47 -2.63
N PRO A 294 -17.38 -29.47 -2.43
CA PRO A 294 -17.42 -30.36 -1.26
C PRO A 294 -17.02 -29.68 0.08
N THR A 295 -16.60 -28.42 0.01
CA THR A 295 -16.20 -27.60 1.16
C THR A 295 -17.13 -26.39 1.31
N PRO A 296 -17.14 -25.67 2.45
CA PRO A 296 -17.82 -24.40 2.56
C PRO A 296 -17.38 -23.44 1.45
N VAL A 297 -18.37 -22.74 0.85
CA VAL A 297 -18.09 -21.82 -0.26
C VAL A 297 -17.31 -20.61 0.28
N ASN A 298 -16.13 -20.35 -0.26
CA ASN A 298 -15.38 -19.15 0.06
C ASN A 298 -16.02 -17.92 -0.57
N VAL A 299 -16.54 -17.02 0.28
CA VAL A 299 -17.17 -15.75 -0.10
C VAL A 299 -16.49 -14.56 0.56
N SER A 300 -15.31 -14.74 1.14
CA SER A 300 -14.61 -13.72 1.90
C SER A 300 -13.27 -13.34 1.29
N GLU A 301 -12.93 -12.07 1.45
CA GLU A 301 -11.57 -11.54 1.34
C GLU A 301 -11.21 -10.85 2.66
N TYR A 302 -9.95 -10.55 2.86
CA TYR A 302 -9.44 -10.01 4.11
C TYR A 302 -8.70 -8.70 3.85
N ILE A 303 -8.81 -7.77 4.81
CA ILE A 303 -7.98 -6.57 4.83
C ILE A 303 -7.11 -6.63 6.09
N VAL A 304 -5.81 -6.79 5.88
CA VAL A 304 -4.81 -6.80 6.95
C VAL A 304 -4.29 -5.39 7.15
N THR A 305 -4.35 -4.88 8.38
CA THR A 305 -4.02 -3.49 8.69
C THR A 305 -2.91 -3.37 9.71
N TYR A 306 -1.87 -2.60 9.35
CA TYR A 306 -0.77 -2.20 10.22
C TYR A 306 -0.59 -0.69 10.22
N ALA A 307 -0.19 -0.14 11.36
CA ALA A 307 0.33 1.21 11.44
C ALA A 307 1.87 1.22 11.35
N LYS A 308 2.48 2.32 10.94
CA LYS A 308 3.92 2.52 11.13
C LYS A 308 4.25 2.62 12.62
N SER A 309 3.42 3.36 13.39
CA SER A 309 3.45 3.38 14.86
C SER A 309 2.01 3.37 15.39
N LYS A 310 1.61 2.28 16.03
CA LYS A 310 0.27 2.13 16.59
C LYS A 310 -0.07 3.17 17.64
N THR A 311 0.91 3.65 18.38
CA THR A 311 0.72 4.67 19.43
C THR A 311 0.44 6.06 18.88
N LYS A 312 0.81 6.32 17.62
CA LYS A 312 0.56 7.58 16.91
C LYS A 312 -0.63 7.48 15.95
N TRP A 313 -1.08 6.27 15.62
CA TRP A 313 -2.18 6.05 14.70
C TRP A 313 -3.52 6.35 15.35
N GLU A 314 -4.35 7.14 14.67
CA GLU A 314 -5.69 7.52 15.14
C GLU A 314 -6.78 6.82 14.33
N TYR A 315 -7.65 6.12 15.04
CA TYR A 315 -8.84 5.48 14.46
C TYR A 315 -10.01 6.45 14.42
N LYS A 316 -10.54 6.72 13.22
CA LYS A 316 -11.79 7.44 13.07
C LYS A 316 -12.94 6.46 13.06
N VAL A 317 -13.75 6.50 14.11
CA VAL A 317 -14.88 5.59 14.29
C VAL A 317 -15.83 5.70 13.10
N GLN A 318 -16.10 4.56 12.46
CA GLN A 318 -17.04 4.43 11.38
C GLN A 318 -18.34 3.81 11.88
N TYR A 319 -19.43 4.18 11.25
CA TYR A 319 -20.75 3.64 11.55
C TYR A 319 -21.37 3.02 10.29
N VAL A 320 -22.15 1.96 10.49
CA VAL A 320 -22.91 1.30 9.42
C VAL A 320 -24.39 1.33 9.73
N LYS A 321 -25.21 1.50 8.68
CA LYS A 321 -26.68 1.44 8.79
C LYS A 321 -27.11 0.06 9.27
N ARG A 322 -28.05 0.03 10.18
CA ARG A 322 -28.67 -1.18 10.72
C ARG A 322 -30.17 -1.06 10.72
N ASP A 323 -30.83 -2.21 10.72
CA ASP A 323 -32.27 -2.28 10.93
C ASP A 323 -32.66 -1.86 12.35
N TYR A 324 -33.92 -1.63 12.55
CA TYR A 324 -34.45 -1.30 13.86
C TYR A 324 -34.12 -2.37 14.91
N ASP A 325 -33.60 -1.91 16.06
CA ASP A 325 -33.34 -2.77 17.22
C ASP A 325 -34.65 -2.94 18.02
N SER A 326 -35.30 -4.09 17.86
CA SER A 326 -36.58 -4.41 18.50
C SER A 326 -36.54 -4.44 20.04
N ALA A 327 -35.38 -4.40 20.66
CA ALA A 327 -35.23 -4.23 22.10
C ALA A 327 -35.71 -2.85 22.58
N TYR A 328 -35.78 -1.85 21.71
CA TYR A 328 -36.33 -0.52 22.03
C TYR A 328 -37.83 -0.51 21.81
N ASN A 329 -38.54 -1.19 22.66
CA ASN A 329 -39.95 -1.46 22.53
C ASN A 329 -40.88 -0.59 23.39
N LEU A 330 -40.32 0.47 24.00
CA LEU A 330 -41.07 1.39 24.87
C LEU A 330 -41.15 2.78 24.25
N PHE A 331 -42.28 3.42 24.46
CA PHE A 331 -42.50 4.83 24.17
C PHE A 331 -42.64 5.62 25.48
N ILE A 332 -41.98 6.78 25.56
CA ILE A 332 -41.99 7.66 26.71
C ILE A 332 -43.09 8.71 26.52
N GLU A 333 -44.08 8.68 27.35
CA GLU A 333 -45.11 9.72 27.43
C GLU A 333 -44.67 10.83 28.38
N ASN A 334 -45.27 12.00 28.19
CA ASN A 334 -44.97 13.21 28.97
C ASN A 334 -43.48 13.60 28.94
N PHE A 335 -42.76 13.26 27.83
CA PHE A 335 -41.35 13.51 27.70
C PHE A 335 -40.99 14.98 27.94
N GLU A 336 -41.78 15.89 27.44
CA GLU A 336 -41.61 17.35 27.54
C GLU A 336 -41.78 17.91 28.98
N LYS A 337 -42.47 17.16 29.85
CA LYS A 337 -42.70 17.60 31.24
C LYS A 337 -41.50 17.36 32.17
N GLY A 338 -40.46 16.70 31.66
CA GLY A 338 -39.28 16.33 32.44
C GLY A 338 -39.34 14.89 32.98
N TYR A 339 -38.16 14.34 33.29
CA TYR A 339 -37.97 12.92 33.59
C TYR A 339 -38.79 12.42 34.81
N GLN A 340 -39.16 13.28 35.73
CA GLN A 340 -39.95 12.94 36.91
C GLN A 340 -41.37 12.49 36.52
N PHE A 341 -41.86 12.93 35.35
CA PHE A 341 -43.24 12.71 34.87
C PHE A 341 -43.31 11.65 33.78
N TRP A 342 -42.20 11.05 33.38
CA TRP A 342 -42.17 10.05 32.30
C TRP A 342 -42.92 8.79 32.67
N THR A 343 -43.86 8.40 31.81
CA THR A 343 -44.51 7.11 31.84
C THR A 343 -44.15 6.33 30.57
N PHE A 344 -44.21 5.03 30.65
CA PHE A 344 -43.76 4.14 29.60
C PHE A 344 -44.92 3.24 29.17
N ARG A 345 -45.14 3.13 27.87
CA ARG A 345 -46.03 2.16 27.27
C ARG A 345 -45.36 1.44 26.09
N PRO A 346 -45.92 0.28 25.68
CA PRO A 346 -45.41 -0.42 24.50
C PRO A 346 -45.44 0.47 23.24
N ILE A 347 -44.37 0.50 22.47
CA ILE A 347 -44.33 1.27 21.21
C ILE A 347 -45.36 0.78 20.19
N SER A 348 -45.72 -0.52 20.20
CA SER A 348 -46.73 -1.12 19.34
C SER A 348 -48.11 -0.48 19.46
N GLU A 349 -48.51 -0.02 20.67
CA GLU A 349 -49.73 0.68 20.89
C GLU A 349 -49.74 2.05 20.21
N VAL A 350 -48.63 2.78 20.30
CA VAL A 350 -48.45 4.09 19.65
C VAL A 350 -48.47 3.97 18.13
N LEU A 351 -47.82 2.94 17.59
CA LEU A 351 -47.80 2.68 16.15
C LEU A 351 -49.24 2.40 15.64
N SER A 352 -49.99 1.62 16.38
CA SER A 352 -51.41 1.30 16.05
C SER A 352 -52.33 2.52 16.14
N GLU A 353 -52.18 3.31 17.18
CA GLU A 353 -52.96 4.52 17.44
C GLU A 353 -52.74 5.57 16.35
N HIS A 354 -51.46 5.82 15.98
CA HIS A 354 -51.08 6.81 14.96
C HIS A 354 -51.10 6.27 13.54
N LYS A 355 -51.31 4.98 13.33
CA LYS A 355 -51.29 4.29 12.03
C LYS A 355 -49.98 4.54 11.25
N ILE A 356 -48.85 4.49 11.96
CA ILE A 356 -47.53 4.69 11.39
C ILE A 356 -46.68 3.43 11.54
N THR A 357 -45.64 3.32 10.70
CA THR A 357 -44.64 2.27 10.82
C THR A 357 -43.54 2.65 11.83
N ILE A 358 -42.77 1.67 12.27
CA ILE A 358 -41.64 1.91 13.19
C ILE A 358 -40.57 2.83 12.56
N GLU A 359 -40.32 2.71 11.26
CA GLU A 359 -39.40 3.58 10.53
C GLU A 359 -39.87 5.04 10.53
N GLN A 360 -41.19 5.25 10.41
CA GLN A 360 -41.78 6.59 10.52
C GLN A 360 -41.66 7.13 11.95
N ALA A 361 -41.97 6.30 12.96
CA ALA A 361 -41.86 6.68 14.36
C ALA A 361 -40.44 7.09 14.76
N ILE A 362 -39.41 6.35 14.29
CA ILE A 362 -37.99 6.66 14.52
C ILE A 362 -37.60 8.02 13.91
N LYS A 363 -38.18 8.38 12.76
CA LYS A 363 -37.90 9.68 12.12
C LYS A 363 -38.61 10.84 12.83
N ILE A 364 -39.76 10.61 13.42
CA ILE A 364 -40.59 11.66 14.00
C ILE A 364 -40.23 11.96 15.47
N PHE A 365 -39.99 10.92 16.27
CA PHE A 365 -39.77 11.06 17.72
C PHE A 365 -38.72 10.06 18.28
N PRO A 366 -37.52 10.01 17.74
CA PRO A 366 -36.48 9.05 18.16
C PRO A 366 -36.06 9.19 19.63
N GLU A 367 -36.24 10.38 20.22
CA GLU A 367 -35.94 10.68 21.62
C GLU A 367 -36.95 10.07 22.60
N LYS A 368 -38.20 9.77 22.13
CA LYS A 368 -39.25 9.17 22.95
C LYS A 368 -39.27 7.64 22.90
N ILE A 369 -38.48 7.05 22.00
CA ILE A 369 -38.36 5.59 21.88
C ILE A 369 -37.23 5.14 22.81
N ALA A 370 -37.54 4.18 23.70
CA ALA A 370 -36.57 3.76 24.71
C ALA A 370 -36.63 2.26 25.01
N ARG A 371 -35.66 1.81 25.78
CA ARG A 371 -35.64 0.49 26.41
C ARG A 371 -35.07 0.56 27.82
N PHE A 372 -35.42 -0.41 28.65
CA PHE A 372 -34.68 -0.68 29.87
C PHE A 372 -33.52 -1.62 29.61
N ALA A 373 -32.39 -1.39 30.27
CA ALA A 373 -31.20 -2.23 30.17
C ALA A 373 -30.52 -2.38 31.54
N GLU A 374 -30.06 -3.58 31.83
CA GLU A 374 -29.26 -3.83 33.01
C GLU A 374 -27.94 -3.04 32.95
N PRO A 375 -27.60 -2.25 33.96
CA PRO A 375 -26.33 -1.53 33.98
C PRO A 375 -25.21 -2.47 34.32
N ASN A 376 -24.01 -2.22 33.73
CA ASN A 376 -22.80 -2.91 34.15
C ASN A 376 -22.36 -2.42 35.54
N TYR A 377 -22.94 -3.00 36.58
CA TYR A 377 -22.74 -2.56 37.97
C TYR A 377 -21.25 -2.56 38.40
N LYS A 378 -20.44 -3.52 37.93
CA LYS A 378 -18.99 -3.60 38.26
C LYS A 378 -18.20 -2.55 37.51
N GLY A 379 -18.60 -2.18 36.31
CA GLY A 379 -17.89 -1.25 35.41
C GLY A 379 -18.19 0.23 35.63
N VAL A 380 -19.11 0.59 36.56
CA VAL A 380 -19.47 1.99 36.84
C VAL A 380 -18.85 2.49 38.14
N GLY A 381 -18.70 3.82 38.28
CA GLY A 381 -18.19 4.47 39.49
C GLY A 381 -19.10 4.31 40.70
N LYS A 382 -18.56 4.62 41.90
CA LYS A 382 -19.27 4.49 43.19
C LYS A 382 -20.56 5.28 43.23
N GLU A 383 -20.55 6.49 42.68
CA GLU A 383 -21.74 7.38 42.65
C GLU A 383 -22.88 6.74 41.82
N THR A 384 -22.57 6.25 40.63
CA THR A 384 -23.53 5.57 39.75
C THR A 384 -24.08 4.28 40.39
N ARG A 385 -23.24 3.51 41.12
CA ARG A 385 -23.67 2.32 41.87
C ARG A 385 -24.67 2.68 42.94
N ASN A 386 -24.38 3.73 43.75
CA ASN A 386 -25.32 4.21 44.77
C ASN A 386 -26.63 4.63 44.16
N LEU A 387 -26.60 5.28 42.97
CA LEU A 387 -27.80 5.68 42.27
C LEU A 387 -28.62 4.47 41.78
N ILE A 388 -27.97 3.42 41.27
CA ILE A 388 -28.62 2.16 40.89
C ILE A 388 -29.28 1.53 42.09
N ASP A 389 -28.62 1.46 43.24
CA ASP A 389 -29.17 0.86 44.46
C ASP A 389 -30.32 1.67 45.03
N SER A 390 -30.24 2.99 44.98
CA SER A 390 -31.37 3.87 45.35
C SER A 390 -32.55 3.71 44.44
N SER A 391 -32.34 3.56 43.13
CA SER A 391 -33.35 3.33 42.13
C SER A 391 -34.12 2.00 42.32
N LYS A 392 -33.43 0.95 42.83
CA LYS A 392 -34.04 -0.32 43.22
C LYS A 392 -34.96 -0.20 44.43
N LYS A 393 -34.61 0.68 45.37
CA LYS A 393 -35.39 0.91 46.58
C LYS A 393 -36.68 1.71 46.31
N GLU A 394 -36.64 2.58 45.29
CA GLU A 394 -37.79 3.40 44.85
C GLU A 394 -38.16 3.10 43.38
N PRO A 395 -38.75 1.93 43.07
CA PRO A 395 -38.89 1.43 41.67
C PRO A 395 -39.83 2.28 40.80
N LYS A 396 -40.67 3.09 41.39
CA LYS A 396 -41.60 3.99 40.66
C LYS A 396 -40.93 5.30 40.24
N LYS A 397 -39.84 5.69 40.90
CA LYS A 397 -39.14 6.97 40.71
C LYS A 397 -38.05 6.82 39.67
N ILE A 398 -37.86 7.85 38.85
CA ILE A 398 -36.71 7.94 37.91
C ILE A 398 -35.60 8.76 38.57
N PHE A 399 -34.42 8.19 38.57
CA PHE A 399 -33.21 8.80 39.08
C PHE A 399 -32.38 9.31 37.91
N TYR A 400 -31.67 10.44 38.09
CA TYR A 400 -30.94 11.12 37.06
C TYR A 400 -29.52 11.45 37.56
N GLN A 401 -28.54 11.27 36.67
CA GLN A 401 -27.15 11.67 36.88
C GLN A 401 -26.63 12.40 35.64
N LYS A 402 -26.25 13.66 35.77
CA LYS A 402 -25.58 14.44 34.73
C LYS A 402 -24.15 13.97 34.60
N ARG A 403 -23.63 13.95 33.36
CA ARG A 403 -22.26 13.60 33.06
C ARG A 403 -21.65 14.54 32.03
N ASP A 404 -20.45 15.07 32.26
CA ASP A 404 -19.83 16.08 31.40
C ASP A 404 -19.26 15.49 30.08
N LYS A 405 -18.74 14.25 30.14
CA LYS A 405 -18.05 13.61 29.00
C LYS A 405 -18.80 12.45 28.36
N HIS A 406 -19.95 12.11 28.87
CA HIS A 406 -20.76 10.96 28.44
C HIS A 406 -22.24 11.31 28.47
N PRO A 407 -23.08 10.59 27.73
CA PRO A 407 -24.54 10.77 27.86
C PRO A 407 -25.02 10.60 29.28
N ASP A 408 -25.96 11.44 29.70
CA ASP A 408 -26.58 11.40 31.01
C ASP A 408 -27.20 10.03 31.32
N ILE A 409 -27.27 9.71 32.60
CA ILE A 409 -27.81 8.44 33.07
C ILE A 409 -29.21 8.69 33.67
N PHE A 410 -30.18 7.95 33.19
CA PHE A 410 -31.52 7.82 33.75
C PHE A 410 -31.74 6.38 34.19
N LEU A 411 -32.24 6.20 35.42
CA LEU A 411 -32.45 4.90 36.05
C LEU A 411 -33.86 4.76 36.58
N LYS A 412 -34.48 3.61 36.36
CA LYS A 412 -35.78 3.23 36.96
C LYS A 412 -35.71 1.77 37.38
N ASN A 413 -36.07 1.48 38.62
CA ASN A 413 -36.07 0.13 39.19
C ASN A 413 -34.71 -0.61 38.98
N GLY A 414 -33.58 0.09 39.17
CA GLY A 414 -32.25 -0.45 38.96
C GLY A 414 -31.79 -0.56 37.51
N GLN A 415 -32.67 -0.38 36.55
CA GLN A 415 -32.37 -0.48 35.13
C GLN A 415 -32.11 0.91 34.52
N ARG A 416 -31.21 0.94 33.54
CA ARG A 416 -30.89 2.15 32.78
C ARG A 416 -31.90 2.35 31.67
N ILE A 417 -32.38 3.57 31.50
CA ILE A 417 -33.19 3.97 30.36
C ILE A 417 -32.25 4.35 29.22
N LEU A 418 -32.33 3.65 28.09
CA LEU A 418 -31.56 3.92 26.87
C LEU A 418 -32.52 4.47 25.82
N PHE A 419 -32.12 5.57 25.18
CA PHE A 419 -32.94 6.26 24.17
C PHE A 419 -32.50 5.86 22.78
N TYR A 420 -33.47 5.69 21.87
CA TYR A 420 -33.21 5.28 20.49
C TYR A 420 -32.42 6.33 19.71
N VAL A 421 -32.62 7.61 20.00
CA VAL A 421 -31.86 8.72 19.40
C VAL A 421 -30.33 8.53 19.53
N ASN A 422 -29.87 7.86 20.59
CA ASN A 422 -28.47 7.56 20.77
C ASN A 422 -27.91 6.50 19.79
N LYS A 423 -28.79 5.79 19.09
CA LYS A 423 -28.50 4.87 18.00
C LYS A 423 -28.51 5.54 16.63
N MET A 424 -28.98 6.78 16.56
CA MET A 424 -29.08 7.51 15.29
C MET A 424 -27.77 8.20 14.95
N ARG A 425 -27.40 8.14 13.70
CA ARG A 425 -26.23 8.85 13.13
C ARG A 425 -26.61 9.40 11.78
N ASP A 426 -26.01 10.53 11.44
CA ASP A 426 -26.03 11.00 10.05
C ASP A 426 -25.06 10.15 9.22
N ILE A 427 -25.59 9.46 8.22
CA ILE A 427 -24.81 8.71 7.23
C ILE A 427 -25.25 9.23 5.86
N GLU A 428 -24.35 9.90 5.18
CA GLU A 428 -24.54 10.46 3.83
C GLU A 428 -25.72 11.46 3.74
N GLY A 429 -25.95 12.25 4.81
CA GLY A 429 -27.01 13.25 4.88
C GLY A 429 -28.40 12.70 5.29
N GLU A 430 -28.48 11.40 5.62
CA GLU A 430 -29.69 10.78 6.17
C GLU A 430 -29.46 10.37 7.63
N LEU A 431 -30.36 10.80 8.52
CA LEU A 431 -30.37 10.36 9.91
C LEU A 431 -30.94 8.94 10.00
N VAL A 432 -30.08 7.95 10.24
CA VAL A 432 -30.42 6.53 10.23
C VAL A 432 -29.98 5.82 11.49
N THR A 433 -30.62 4.68 11.79
CA THR A 433 -30.15 3.75 12.82
C THR A 433 -28.76 3.22 12.40
N ALA A 434 -27.79 3.33 13.30
CA ALA A 434 -26.42 2.94 13.02
C ALA A 434 -25.75 2.26 14.21
N GLU A 435 -24.81 1.38 13.88
CA GLU A 435 -23.90 0.79 14.86
C GLU A 435 -22.46 1.07 14.45
N ALA A 436 -21.54 1.00 15.44
CA ALA A 436 -20.13 1.09 15.17
C ALA A 436 -19.70 -0.06 14.24
N LEU A 437 -18.87 0.26 13.25
CA LEU A 437 -18.31 -0.70 12.32
C LEU A 437 -17.55 -1.80 13.08
N THR A 438 -17.87 -3.05 12.77
CA THR A 438 -17.14 -4.22 13.25
C THR A 438 -16.00 -4.60 12.27
N ASN A 439 -15.30 -5.67 12.55
CA ASN A 439 -14.33 -6.26 11.62
C ASN A 439 -14.95 -7.27 10.63
N ILE A 440 -16.27 -7.36 10.56
CA ILE A 440 -17.00 -8.12 9.53
C ILE A 440 -17.75 -7.11 8.66
N TRP A 441 -17.35 -7.01 7.39
CA TRP A 441 -17.87 -6.04 6.42
C TRP A 441 -18.71 -6.75 5.37
N ASN A 442 -20.00 -6.85 5.63
CA ASN A 442 -20.99 -7.51 4.76
C ASN A 442 -21.93 -6.52 4.05
N ASP A 443 -21.68 -5.23 4.19
CA ASP A 443 -22.47 -4.15 3.60
C ASP A 443 -21.82 -3.52 2.37
N ILE A 444 -20.69 -4.09 1.89
CA ILE A 444 -19.97 -3.64 0.69
C ILE A 444 -20.49 -4.39 -0.53
N PRO A 445 -21.09 -3.70 -1.54
CA PRO A 445 -21.55 -4.34 -2.75
C PRO A 445 -20.37 -4.67 -3.68
N PHE A 446 -20.16 -5.96 -3.97
CA PHE A 446 -19.23 -6.41 -5.01
C PHE A 446 -19.95 -6.72 -6.33
N GLN A 447 -21.27 -6.70 -6.34
CA GLN A 447 -22.06 -6.85 -7.55
C GLN A 447 -22.46 -5.48 -8.10
N GLY A 448 -22.50 -5.35 -9.43
CA GLY A 448 -22.91 -4.11 -10.08
C GLY A 448 -21.81 -3.05 -10.23
N ILE A 449 -20.59 -3.33 -9.75
CA ILE A 449 -19.47 -2.38 -9.76
C ILE A 449 -18.70 -2.36 -11.09
N ALA A 450 -19.01 -3.24 -12.04
CA ALA A 450 -18.24 -3.42 -13.28
C ALA A 450 -18.04 -2.09 -14.06
N LYS A 451 -19.01 -1.18 -14.00
CA LYS A 451 -18.99 0.11 -14.70
C LYS A 451 -18.62 1.32 -13.80
N GLU A 452 -18.27 1.10 -12.54
CA GLU A 452 -17.86 2.22 -11.67
C GLU A 452 -16.66 2.97 -12.28
N GLY A 453 -16.69 4.31 -12.25
CA GLY A 453 -15.65 5.16 -12.81
C GLY A 453 -15.62 5.17 -14.34
N GLY A 454 -16.65 4.66 -15.03
CA GLY A 454 -16.74 4.68 -16.49
C GLY A 454 -15.78 3.73 -17.21
N VAL A 455 -15.13 2.80 -16.49
CA VAL A 455 -14.27 1.73 -17.05
C VAL A 455 -14.89 0.37 -16.77
N THR A 456 -14.75 -0.57 -17.69
CA THR A 456 -15.39 -1.89 -17.60
C THR A 456 -14.34 -2.98 -17.36
N LEU A 457 -14.07 -3.28 -16.10
CA LEU A 457 -13.24 -4.42 -15.71
C LEU A 457 -14.14 -5.49 -15.08
N LEU A 458 -14.22 -6.65 -15.70
CA LEU A 458 -15.15 -7.72 -15.28
C LEU A 458 -14.68 -8.46 -14.02
N LYS A 459 -13.37 -8.47 -13.76
CA LYS A 459 -12.76 -9.15 -12.61
C LYS A 459 -11.69 -8.25 -11.97
N GLY A 460 -11.41 -8.43 -10.68
CA GLY A 460 -10.33 -7.73 -9.95
C GLY A 460 -10.64 -6.30 -9.50
N LYS A 461 -11.70 -5.66 -10.01
CA LYS A 461 -12.07 -4.30 -9.63
C LYS A 461 -12.64 -4.26 -8.21
N LYS A 462 -12.16 -3.34 -7.39
CA LYS A 462 -12.66 -3.14 -6.02
C LYS A 462 -13.76 -2.07 -5.99
N PRO A 463 -14.79 -2.24 -5.11
CA PRO A 463 -15.84 -1.24 -4.95
C PRO A 463 -15.30 0.09 -4.41
N GLU A 464 -15.71 1.21 -4.98
CA GLU A 464 -15.36 2.54 -4.44
C GLU A 464 -15.81 2.72 -2.99
N LYS A 465 -16.94 2.12 -2.60
CA LYS A 465 -17.42 2.15 -1.21
C LYS A 465 -16.45 1.51 -0.22
N LEU A 466 -15.74 0.46 -0.62
CA LEU A 466 -14.73 -0.19 0.21
C LEU A 466 -13.55 0.76 0.46
N ILE A 467 -13.04 1.35 -0.60
CA ILE A 467 -11.90 2.27 -0.53
C ILE A 467 -12.28 3.55 0.22
N LYS A 468 -13.50 4.07 0.00
CA LYS A 468 -14.03 5.22 0.77
C LYS A 468 -13.98 4.94 2.28
N ARG A 469 -14.45 3.77 2.72
CA ARG A 469 -14.41 3.36 4.13
C ARG A 469 -13.00 3.40 4.71
N ILE A 470 -12.03 2.85 3.98
CA ILE A 470 -10.62 2.82 4.40
C ILE A 470 -10.04 4.25 4.47
N ILE A 471 -10.29 5.08 3.45
CA ILE A 471 -9.83 6.46 3.40
C ILE A 471 -10.45 7.29 4.54
N ASP A 472 -11.76 7.16 4.78
CA ASP A 472 -12.45 7.85 5.89
C ASP A 472 -11.90 7.45 7.26
N MET A 473 -11.55 6.17 7.43
CA MET A 473 -11.02 5.62 8.68
C MET A 473 -9.62 6.14 9.01
N ALA A 474 -8.78 6.35 8.01
CA ALA A 474 -7.34 6.52 8.18
C ALA A 474 -6.79 7.91 7.79
N THR A 475 -7.55 8.76 7.09
CA THR A 475 -7.03 10.00 6.49
C THR A 475 -7.90 11.22 6.73
N ASN A 476 -7.31 12.41 6.56
CA ASN A 476 -7.99 13.71 6.43
C ASN A 476 -7.90 14.21 4.98
N ALA A 477 -8.66 15.25 4.65
CA ALA A 477 -8.50 15.97 3.39
C ALA A 477 -7.06 16.50 3.25
N GLY A 478 -6.48 16.39 2.05
CA GLY A 478 -5.10 16.79 1.76
C GLY A 478 -4.01 15.78 2.19
N ASP A 479 -4.34 14.72 2.94
CA ASP A 479 -3.39 13.64 3.22
C ASP A 479 -3.04 12.87 1.93
N ILE A 480 -1.83 12.28 1.90
CA ILE A 480 -1.33 11.51 0.75
C ILE A 480 -1.73 10.04 0.89
N VAL A 481 -2.39 9.52 -0.14
CA VAL A 481 -2.76 8.11 -0.31
C VAL A 481 -1.89 7.50 -1.40
N LEU A 482 -1.26 6.37 -1.15
CA LEU A 482 -0.43 5.63 -2.10
C LEU A 482 -1.06 4.26 -2.40
N ASP A 483 -1.13 3.93 -3.69
CA ASP A 483 -1.45 2.58 -4.17
C ASP A 483 -0.43 2.19 -5.26
N TYR A 484 0.42 1.20 -4.96
CA TYR A 484 1.43 0.72 -5.89
C TYR A 484 1.06 -0.61 -6.57
N HIS A 485 -0.21 -1.00 -6.48
CA HIS A 485 -0.89 -2.02 -7.27
C HIS A 485 -2.21 -1.42 -7.79
N LEU A 486 -2.10 -0.31 -8.53
CA LEU A 486 -3.21 0.59 -8.82
C LEU A 486 -4.34 -0.05 -9.64
N GLY A 487 -4.00 -0.95 -10.56
CA GLY A 487 -4.95 -1.56 -11.47
C GLY A 487 -5.75 -0.52 -12.26
N SER A 488 -7.07 -0.65 -12.26
CA SER A 488 -7.97 0.31 -12.93
C SER A 488 -8.14 1.65 -12.20
N GLY A 489 -7.36 1.95 -11.15
CA GLY A 489 -7.35 3.25 -10.49
C GLY A 489 -8.48 3.52 -9.47
N THR A 490 -9.06 2.49 -8.87
CA THR A 490 -10.15 2.69 -7.88
C THR A 490 -9.69 3.56 -6.71
N THR A 491 -8.52 3.28 -6.14
CA THR A 491 -7.98 4.03 -5.00
C THR A 491 -7.74 5.51 -5.34
N ALA A 492 -7.15 5.77 -6.50
CA ALA A 492 -6.90 7.13 -6.98
C ALA A 492 -8.21 7.89 -7.24
N ALA A 493 -9.21 7.25 -7.86
CA ALA A 493 -10.51 7.83 -8.12
C ALA A 493 -11.24 8.23 -6.83
N VAL A 494 -11.24 7.34 -5.82
CA VAL A 494 -11.86 7.62 -4.52
C VAL A 494 -11.11 8.72 -3.78
N ALA A 495 -9.77 8.67 -3.74
CA ALA A 495 -8.95 9.71 -3.12
C ALA A 495 -9.21 11.08 -3.75
N HIS A 496 -9.30 11.15 -5.09
CA HIS A 496 -9.63 12.36 -5.84
C HIS A 496 -11.02 12.92 -5.46
N LYS A 497 -12.07 12.09 -5.53
CA LYS A 497 -13.44 12.47 -5.15
C LYS A 497 -13.56 12.94 -3.70
N MET A 498 -12.67 12.50 -2.82
CA MET A 498 -12.66 12.83 -1.40
C MET A 498 -11.65 13.93 -1.02
N GLY A 499 -10.98 14.56 -1.98
CA GLY A 499 -10.03 15.63 -1.74
C GLY A 499 -8.75 15.20 -1.02
N ARG A 500 -8.29 13.97 -1.26
CA ARG A 500 -6.98 13.47 -0.84
C ARG A 500 -6.03 13.57 -2.01
N GLN A 501 -4.76 13.86 -1.72
CA GLN A 501 -3.71 13.70 -2.69
C GLN A 501 -3.43 12.22 -2.89
N TYR A 502 -3.14 11.78 -4.11
CA TYR A 502 -2.83 10.38 -4.37
C TYR A 502 -1.59 10.19 -5.23
N ILE A 503 -0.98 9.04 -5.05
CA ILE A 503 0.10 8.51 -5.88
C ILE A 503 -0.31 7.10 -6.26
N GLY A 504 -0.45 6.84 -7.56
CA GLY A 504 -0.76 5.52 -8.09
C GLY A 504 0.39 5.00 -8.95
N ILE A 505 0.75 3.73 -8.79
CA ILE A 505 1.77 3.08 -9.61
C ILE A 505 1.15 1.86 -10.27
N GLU A 506 1.35 1.74 -11.60
CA GLU A 506 0.89 0.61 -12.39
C GLU A 506 1.90 0.29 -13.50
N GLN A 507 2.16 -0.98 -13.69
CA GLN A 507 3.06 -1.46 -14.75
C GLN A 507 2.28 -1.86 -16.01
N LEU A 508 1.12 -2.48 -15.83
CA LEU A 508 0.32 -3.01 -16.94
C LEU A 508 -0.47 -1.91 -17.65
N ASP A 509 -0.78 -2.16 -18.91
CA ASP A 509 -1.65 -1.32 -19.70
C ASP A 509 -3.02 -2.02 -19.85
N TYR A 510 -4.06 -1.35 -19.37
CA TYR A 510 -5.45 -1.86 -19.45
C TYR A 510 -6.23 -1.22 -20.60
N GLY A 511 -5.58 -0.44 -21.47
CA GLY A 511 -6.20 0.21 -22.63
C GLY A 511 -7.37 1.11 -22.22
N GLU A 512 -8.57 0.83 -22.76
CA GLU A 512 -9.78 1.61 -22.44
C GLU A 512 -10.23 1.51 -20.97
N ASN A 513 -9.64 0.60 -20.20
CA ASN A 513 -9.96 0.38 -18.79
C ASN A 513 -8.84 0.85 -17.85
N ASP A 514 -7.89 1.60 -18.37
CA ASP A 514 -6.75 2.12 -17.64
C ASP A 514 -7.15 3.15 -16.57
N SER A 515 -6.30 3.29 -15.57
CA SER A 515 -6.47 4.25 -14.48
C SER A 515 -6.55 5.70 -14.96
N VAL A 516 -5.82 6.06 -16.03
CA VAL A 516 -5.86 7.39 -16.64
C VAL A 516 -7.25 7.65 -17.25
N VAL A 517 -7.84 6.66 -17.94
CA VAL A 517 -9.19 6.77 -18.49
C VAL A 517 -10.22 6.99 -17.38
N ARG A 518 -10.12 6.18 -16.31
CA ARG A 518 -10.99 6.33 -15.14
C ARG A 518 -10.89 7.71 -14.51
N LEU A 519 -9.67 8.20 -14.28
CA LEU A 519 -9.45 9.51 -13.66
C LEU A 519 -9.93 10.65 -14.55
N ASN A 520 -9.78 10.55 -15.86
CA ASN A 520 -10.37 11.52 -16.80
C ASN A 520 -11.91 11.55 -16.70
N ASN A 521 -12.56 10.39 -16.54
CA ASN A 521 -13.99 10.32 -16.30
C ASN A 521 -14.39 10.96 -14.97
N VAL A 522 -13.56 10.79 -13.93
CA VAL A 522 -13.77 11.39 -12.59
C VAL A 522 -13.63 12.90 -12.64
N ILE A 523 -12.56 13.43 -13.26
CA ILE A 523 -12.36 14.87 -13.46
C ILE A 523 -13.50 15.45 -14.30
N GLY A 524 -13.88 14.74 -15.35
CA GLY A 524 -14.94 15.12 -16.27
C GLY A 524 -14.47 16.09 -17.35
N LYS A 525 -15.43 16.57 -18.14
CA LYS A 525 -15.24 17.51 -19.26
C LYS A 525 -16.21 18.66 -19.16
N LYS A 526 -15.81 19.84 -19.65
CA LYS A 526 -16.72 20.97 -19.81
C LYS A 526 -17.81 20.60 -20.82
N ALA A 527 -19.07 20.65 -20.40
CA ALA A 527 -20.20 20.51 -21.29
C ALA A 527 -20.59 21.92 -21.81
N LYS A 528 -20.75 22.05 -23.11
CA LYS A 528 -21.33 23.26 -23.68
C LYS A 528 -22.82 23.28 -23.33
N SER A 529 -23.23 24.21 -22.48
CA SER A 529 -24.64 24.49 -22.25
C SER A 529 -25.05 25.74 -23.03
N ASP A 530 -26.02 25.58 -23.92
CA ASP A 530 -26.64 26.72 -24.58
C ASP A 530 -27.39 27.56 -23.54
N GLY A 531 -26.82 28.71 -23.16
CA GLY A 531 -27.51 29.75 -22.40
C GLY A 531 -27.28 29.80 -20.87
N GLU A 532 -26.44 28.96 -20.28
CA GLU A 532 -26.09 29.08 -18.85
C GLU A 532 -24.78 29.86 -18.63
N MET A 533 -24.74 30.65 -17.54
CA MET A 533 -23.63 31.54 -17.19
C MET A 533 -22.35 30.78 -16.74
N PHE A 534 -22.44 29.49 -16.49
CA PHE A 534 -21.34 28.63 -16.06
C PHE A 534 -21.32 27.31 -16.85
N ASP A 535 -20.15 26.92 -17.31
CA ASP A 535 -19.93 25.62 -17.94
C ASP A 535 -20.23 24.48 -16.94
N LYS A 536 -21.15 23.60 -17.30
CA LYS A 536 -21.43 22.40 -16.51
C LYS A 536 -20.32 21.36 -16.74
N ILE A 537 -19.80 20.76 -15.68
CA ILE A 537 -18.86 19.65 -15.82
C ILE A 537 -19.65 18.34 -15.89
N GLU A 538 -19.46 17.59 -16.97
CA GLU A 538 -19.94 16.21 -17.08
C GLU A 538 -18.85 15.27 -16.57
N CYS A 539 -19.10 14.61 -15.43
CA CYS A 539 -18.18 13.70 -14.77
C CYS A 539 -18.88 12.41 -14.34
N ASP A 540 -18.08 11.39 -14.02
CA ASP A 540 -18.58 10.11 -13.51
C ASP A 540 -19.42 10.31 -12.25
N GLN A 541 -20.65 9.80 -12.27
CA GLN A 541 -21.62 9.85 -11.17
C GLN A 541 -21.83 8.49 -10.51
N SER A 542 -21.03 7.50 -10.87
CA SER A 542 -21.06 6.16 -10.29
C SER A 542 -20.33 6.07 -8.94
N GLY A 543 -20.36 4.90 -8.35
CA GLY A 543 -19.64 4.61 -7.11
C GLY A 543 -20.04 5.56 -5.97
N ILE A 544 -19.07 6.24 -5.37
CA ILE A 544 -19.28 7.15 -4.24
C ILE A 544 -19.64 8.58 -4.63
N SER A 545 -19.71 8.91 -5.92
CA SER A 545 -19.87 10.29 -6.40
C SER A 545 -21.03 11.04 -5.75
N ARG A 546 -22.18 10.36 -5.59
CA ARG A 546 -23.37 10.94 -4.91
C ARG A 546 -23.15 11.12 -3.42
N ALA A 547 -22.52 10.12 -2.77
CA ALA A 547 -22.30 10.14 -1.32
C ALA A 547 -21.36 11.26 -0.87
N VAL A 548 -20.41 11.65 -1.73
CA VAL A 548 -19.45 12.75 -1.47
C VAL A 548 -19.81 14.04 -2.21
N ASN A 549 -20.98 14.10 -2.86
CA ASN A 549 -21.45 15.23 -3.66
C ASN A 549 -20.42 15.69 -4.73
N TRP A 550 -19.80 14.72 -5.41
CA TRP A 550 -18.79 14.98 -6.42
C TRP A 550 -19.36 15.71 -7.64
N ARG A 551 -18.68 16.76 -8.10
CA ARG A 551 -19.10 17.62 -9.23
C ARG A 551 -18.07 17.69 -10.36
N GLY A 552 -17.02 16.88 -10.30
CA GLY A 552 -15.92 16.94 -11.24
C GLY A 552 -14.85 17.97 -10.87
N GLY A 553 -13.84 18.08 -11.71
CA GLY A 553 -12.72 19.02 -11.54
C GLY A 553 -11.48 18.38 -10.94
N GLY A 554 -10.49 19.24 -10.67
CA GLY A 554 -9.15 18.80 -10.25
C GLY A 554 -8.25 18.48 -11.43
N ASP A 555 -7.06 17.97 -11.11
CA ASP A 555 -6.06 17.56 -12.09
C ASP A 555 -5.19 16.44 -11.54
N PHE A 556 -4.47 15.76 -12.43
CA PHE A 556 -3.39 14.84 -12.07
C PHE A 556 -2.29 14.85 -13.13
N ILE A 557 -1.10 14.45 -12.72
CA ILE A 557 0.05 14.24 -13.61
C ILE A 557 0.23 12.75 -13.85
N TYR A 558 0.38 12.38 -15.10
CA TYR A 558 0.87 11.08 -15.53
C TYR A 558 2.35 11.22 -15.93
N CYS A 559 3.16 10.24 -15.56
CA CYS A 559 4.53 10.07 -16.05
C CYS A 559 4.90 8.58 -16.07
N GLU A 560 6.03 8.27 -16.68
CA GLU A 560 6.53 6.91 -16.83
C GLU A 560 7.97 6.83 -16.32
N LEU A 561 8.36 5.69 -15.73
CA LEU A 561 9.77 5.38 -15.59
C LEU A 561 10.37 5.24 -16.98
N MET A 562 11.45 5.96 -17.27
CA MET A 562 12.06 5.90 -18.60
C MET A 562 12.62 4.52 -18.89
N GLU A 563 11.93 3.80 -19.77
CA GLU A 563 12.34 2.47 -20.19
C GLU A 563 13.62 2.54 -21.04
N TYR A 564 14.46 1.55 -20.84
CA TYR A 564 15.60 1.29 -21.71
C TYR A 564 15.54 -0.15 -22.23
N ASN A 565 16.17 -1.10 -21.57
CA ASN A 565 16.08 -2.51 -21.96
C ASN A 565 14.69 -3.12 -21.70
N GLU A 566 13.86 -2.53 -20.85
CA GLU A 566 12.47 -2.97 -20.60
C GLU A 566 11.62 -2.96 -21.87
N THR A 567 11.87 -2.04 -22.79
CA THR A 567 11.22 -2.01 -24.11
C THR A 567 11.47 -3.33 -24.88
N TYR A 568 12.67 -3.89 -24.76
CA TYR A 568 12.98 -5.19 -25.38
C TYR A 568 12.29 -6.34 -24.66
N MET A 569 12.16 -6.30 -23.34
CA MET A 569 11.40 -7.29 -22.58
C MET A 569 9.94 -7.37 -23.07
N ASN A 570 9.31 -6.23 -23.27
CA ASN A 570 7.95 -6.15 -23.81
C ASN A 570 7.87 -6.72 -25.24
N LYS A 571 8.83 -6.40 -26.12
CA LYS A 571 8.91 -6.96 -27.47
C LYS A 571 9.09 -8.50 -27.47
N ILE A 572 9.98 -9.01 -26.59
CA ILE A 572 10.21 -10.46 -26.44
C ILE A 572 8.92 -11.16 -26.02
N GLN A 573 8.21 -10.63 -25.05
CA GLN A 573 6.96 -11.22 -24.54
C GLN A 573 5.87 -11.23 -25.63
N ALA A 574 5.73 -10.16 -26.39
CA ALA A 574 4.74 -10.02 -27.44
C ALA A 574 5.04 -10.88 -28.68
N ALA A 575 6.29 -11.33 -28.88
CA ALA A 575 6.71 -12.09 -30.06
C ALA A 575 5.93 -13.42 -30.17
N LYS A 576 5.48 -13.72 -31.41
CA LYS A 576 4.66 -14.89 -31.72
C LYS A 576 5.43 -15.96 -32.49
N SER A 577 6.66 -15.69 -32.90
CA SER A 577 7.47 -16.59 -33.69
C SER A 577 8.95 -16.52 -33.40
N SER A 578 9.67 -17.63 -33.61
CA SER A 578 11.12 -17.72 -33.51
C SER A 578 11.84 -16.69 -34.40
N LYS A 579 11.27 -16.40 -35.59
CA LYS A 579 11.83 -15.40 -36.51
C LYS A 579 11.78 -13.99 -35.95
N GLU A 580 10.67 -13.63 -35.28
CA GLU A 580 10.56 -12.34 -34.58
C GLU A 580 11.59 -12.25 -33.44
N LEU A 581 11.78 -13.31 -32.66
CA LEU A 581 12.75 -13.34 -31.57
C LEU A 581 14.19 -13.20 -32.06
N VAL A 582 14.55 -13.79 -33.20
CA VAL A 582 15.88 -13.59 -33.83
C VAL A 582 16.06 -12.12 -34.26
N GLY A 583 15.00 -11.50 -34.79
CA GLY A 583 15.03 -10.07 -35.13
C GLY A 583 15.20 -9.18 -33.89
N ILE A 584 14.51 -9.50 -32.81
CA ILE A 584 14.63 -8.78 -31.53
C ILE A 584 16.05 -8.98 -30.96
N TRP A 585 16.59 -10.20 -30.99
CA TRP A 585 17.97 -10.45 -30.55
C TRP A 585 18.97 -9.59 -31.32
N LYS A 586 18.81 -9.49 -32.65
CA LYS A 586 19.67 -8.63 -33.48
C LYS A 586 19.53 -7.15 -33.06
N ASP A 587 18.31 -6.69 -32.85
CA ASP A 587 18.05 -5.31 -32.39
C ASP A 587 18.68 -5.04 -31.01
N ILE A 588 18.60 -6.00 -30.06
CA ILE A 588 19.27 -5.95 -28.77
C ILE A 588 20.81 -5.84 -28.95
N ALA A 589 21.39 -6.68 -29.80
CA ALA A 589 22.82 -6.71 -30.03
C ALA A 589 23.37 -5.40 -30.63
N GLU A 590 22.58 -4.75 -31.50
CA GLU A 590 22.97 -3.52 -32.20
C GLU A 590 22.66 -2.24 -31.39
N ASN A 591 21.58 -2.23 -30.59
CA ASN A 591 20.99 -0.99 -30.03
C ASN A 591 20.78 -1.02 -28.53
N SER A 592 21.07 -2.15 -27.83
CA SER A 592 20.94 -2.24 -26.38
C SER A 592 22.27 -2.05 -25.68
N PHE A 593 22.27 -1.35 -24.55
CA PHE A 593 23.43 -1.28 -23.69
C PHE A 593 23.48 -2.54 -22.83
N LEU A 594 24.37 -3.46 -23.19
CA LEU A 594 24.64 -4.67 -22.45
C LEU A 594 25.95 -4.49 -21.68
N ASN A 595 25.98 -4.87 -20.41
CA ASN A 595 27.21 -4.83 -19.66
C ASN A 595 28.19 -5.89 -20.17
N TRP A 596 29.47 -5.75 -19.83
CA TRP A 596 30.57 -6.58 -20.37
C TRP A 596 30.49 -8.09 -20.06
N TYR A 597 29.57 -8.52 -19.18
CA TYR A 597 29.31 -9.94 -18.91
C TYR A 597 28.54 -10.64 -20.01
N VAL A 598 27.92 -9.88 -20.89
CA VAL A 598 27.09 -10.43 -21.98
C VAL A 598 27.75 -10.08 -23.30
N ASN A 599 28.18 -11.08 -24.05
CA ASN A 599 28.62 -10.87 -25.41
C ASN A 599 27.39 -10.71 -26.33
N PRO A 600 27.13 -9.51 -26.87
CA PRO A 600 26.01 -9.26 -27.75
C PRO A 600 26.20 -9.84 -29.15
N GLU A 601 27.42 -10.25 -29.51
CA GLU A 601 27.71 -10.83 -30.81
C GLU A 601 26.79 -12.01 -31.11
N MET A 602 26.32 -12.10 -32.34
CA MET A 602 25.50 -13.17 -32.84
C MET A 602 26.31 -14.10 -33.76
N PRO A 603 27.16 -14.97 -33.21
CA PRO A 603 27.85 -15.97 -34.05
C PRO A 603 26.82 -16.83 -34.76
N GLU A 604 27.12 -17.19 -36.01
CA GLU A 604 26.18 -17.99 -36.83
C GLU A 604 25.78 -19.30 -36.14
N GLU A 605 26.68 -19.93 -35.42
CA GLU A 605 26.44 -21.12 -34.62
C GLU A 605 25.39 -20.85 -33.49
N ALA A 606 25.53 -19.77 -32.74
CA ALA A 606 24.60 -19.43 -31.67
C ALA A 606 23.19 -19.10 -32.21
N VAL A 607 23.10 -18.43 -33.35
CA VAL A 607 21.82 -18.16 -34.02
C VAL A 607 21.16 -19.45 -34.48
N ASN A 608 21.94 -20.38 -35.02
CA ASN A 608 21.42 -21.69 -35.45
C ASN A 608 20.95 -22.54 -34.26
N ASP A 609 21.69 -22.51 -33.15
CA ASP A 609 21.29 -23.18 -31.92
C ASP A 609 20.02 -22.57 -31.34
N PHE A 610 19.91 -21.25 -31.31
CA PHE A 610 18.69 -20.55 -30.88
C PHE A 610 17.48 -20.90 -31.76
N ILE A 611 17.64 -20.94 -33.08
CA ILE A 611 16.60 -21.37 -34.00
C ILE A 611 16.22 -22.85 -33.79
N THR A 612 17.20 -23.70 -33.49
CA THR A 612 16.98 -25.11 -33.19
C THR A 612 16.19 -25.33 -31.92
N ILE A 613 16.46 -24.51 -30.87
CA ILE A 613 15.63 -24.49 -29.65
C ILE A 613 14.17 -24.19 -29.99
N GLY A 614 13.91 -23.24 -30.90
CA GLY A 614 12.56 -22.87 -31.34
C GLY A 614 11.77 -24.01 -31.96
N LYS A 615 12.43 -25.05 -32.45
CA LYS A 615 11.80 -26.25 -33.04
C LYS A 615 11.47 -27.34 -32.02
N THR A 616 11.92 -27.17 -30.76
CA THR A 616 11.64 -28.15 -29.69
C THR A 616 10.27 -27.92 -29.05
N GLU A 617 9.81 -28.89 -28.28
CA GLU A 617 8.59 -28.72 -27.46
C GLU A 617 8.75 -27.48 -26.52
N ASN A 618 7.76 -26.59 -26.57
CA ASN A 618 7.80 -25.26 -25.89
C ASN A 618 9.00 -24.40 -26.32
N GLY A 619 9.47 -24.56 -27.57
CA GLY A 619 10.68 -23.93 -28.08
C GLY A 619 10.61 -22.41 -28.10
N LEU A 620 9.43 -21.82 -28.41
CA LEU A 620 9.23 -20.38 -28.41
C LEU A 620 9.39 -19.80 -26.98
N ASP A 621 8.81 -20.47 -25.95
CA ASP A 621 8.92 -20.05 -24.57
C ASP A 621 10.36 -20.15 -24.05
N LYS A 622 11.10 -21.22 -24.48
CA LYS A 622 12.53 -21.35 -24.16
C LYS A 622 13.37 -20.24 -24.78
N GLN A 623 13.07 -19.86 -26.00
CA GLN A 623 13.75 -18.75 -26.68
C GLN A 623 13.47 -17.41 -26.02
N LYS A 624 12.19 -17.15 -25.66
CA LYS A 624 11.81 -15.95 -24.88
C LYS A 624 12.56 -15.89 -23.55
N LYS A 625 12.64 -17.03 -22.85
CA LYS A 625 13.36 -17.12 -21.60
C LYS A 625 14.83 -16.76 -21.75
N LEU A 626 15.52 -17.31 -22.74
CA LEU A 626 16.95 -17.04 -23.00
C LEU A 626 17.21 -15.55 -23.27
N LEU A 627 16.39 -14.90 -24.11
CA LEU A 627 16.53 -13.48 -24.37
C LEU A 627 16.20 -12.62 -23.15
N ALA A 628 15.20 -13.01 -22.38
CA ALA A 628 14.85 -12.31 -21.14
C ALA A 628 15.95 -12.44 -20.10
N GLU A 629 16.57 -13.63 -19.92
CA GLU A 629 17.73 -13.82 -19.04
C GLU A 629 18.93 -12.94 -19.43
N LEU A 630 19.14 -12.75 -20.73
CA LEU A 630 20.17 -11.86 -21.25
C LEU A 630 19.94 -10.40 -20.82
N LEU A 631 18.67 -9.94 -20.81
CA LEU A 631 18.32 -8.58 -20.44
C LEU A 631 18.17 -8.40 -18.93
N ASN A 632 17.67 -9.38 -18.19
CA ASN A 632 17.46 -9.31 -16.73
C ASN A 632 18.75 -9.02 -15.95
N LYS A 633 19.91 -9.37 -16.51
CA LYS A 633 21.22 -9.05 -15.95
C LYS A 633 21.69 -7.63 -16.29
N ASN A 634 20.88 -6.86 -16.98
CA ASN A 634 21.21 -5.51 -17.43
C ASN A 634 20.18 -4.50 -16.90
N GLN A 635 20.53 -3.22 -17.02
CA GLN A 635 19.68 -2.13 -16.58
C GLN A 635 18.43 -2.02 -17.46
N LEU A 636 17.23 -2.14 -16.85
CA LEU A 636 15.96 -2.08 -17.56
C LEU A 636 15.45 -0.64 -17.73
N TYR A 637 15.76 0.25 -16.78
CA TYR A 637 15.31 1.64 -16.74
C TYR A 637 16.50 2.59 -16.57
N VAL A 638 16.38 3.81 -17.07
CA VAL A 638 17.43 4.83 -16.96
C VAL A 638 17.51 5.38 -15.54
N ASN A 639 18.69 5.37 -14.94
CA ASN A 639 18.91 5.93 -13.61
C ASN A 639 19.01 7.45 -13.63
N LEU A 640 18.57 8.10 -12.57
CA LEU A 640 18.68 9.55 -12.43
C LEU A 640 20.15 10.03 -12.48
N SER A 641 21.06 9.26 -11.92
CA SER A 641 22.50 9.54 -11.97
C SER A 641 23.08 9.56 -13.38
N GLU A 642 22.38 8.96 -14.36
CA GLU A 642 22.77 8.83 -15.76
C GLU A 642 21.97 9.77 -16.69
N ILE A 643 21.17 10.69 -16.14
CA ILE A 643 20.26 11.55 -16.91
C ILE A 643 20.95 12.41 -17.97
N ASP A 644 22.24 12.71 -17.77
CA ASP A 644 23.04 13.52 -18.69
C ASP A 644 23.86 12.70 -19.70
N ASP A 645 23.82 11.37 -19.58
CA ASP A 645 24.49 10.50 -20.54
C ASP A 645 23.80 10.57 -21.91
N ALA A 646 24.62 10.79 -22.94
CA ALA A 646 24.15 10.95 -24.31
C ALA A 646 23.50 9.68 -24.88
N ASP A 647 23.91 8.49 -24.39
CA ASP A 647 23.42 7.21 -24.87
C ASP A 647 21.91 7.00 -24.57
N PHE A 648 21.41 7.60 -23.51
CA PHE A 648 19.99 7.50 -23.14
C PHE A 648 19.09 8.53 -23.82
N ASN A 649 19.64 9.56 -24.49
CA ASN A 649 18.90 10.55 -25.26
C ASN A 649 17.75 11.21 -24.46
N VAL A 650 17.93 11.45 -23.15
CA VAL A 650 16.92 12.12 -22.32
C VAL A 650 16.67 13.54 -22.82
N SER A 651 15.42 13.88 -23.10
CA SER A 651 15.07 15.19 -23.63
C SER A 651 15.40 16.33 -22.65
N VAL A 652 15.71 17.53 -23.18
CA VAL A 652 15.98 18.72 -22.35
C VAL A 652 14.78 19.06 -21.45
N GLU A 653 13.56 18.78 -21.91
CA GLU A 653 12.34 19.01 -21.17
C GLU A 653 12.22 18.02 -20.01
N ASP A 654 12.46 16.74 -20.26
CA ASP A 654 12.43 15.72 -19.21
C ASP A 654 13.53 15.97 -18.16
N LYS A 655 14.73 16.39 -18.57
CA LYS A 655 15.81 16.77 -17.64
C LYS A 655 15.34 17.88 -16.68
N LYS A 656 14.71 18.94 -17.20
CA LYS A 656 14.19 20.03 -16.38
C LYS A 656 13.08 19.58 -15.43
N LEU A 657 12.15 18.72 -15.89
CA LEU A 657 11.07 18.21 -15.05
C LEU A 657 11.61 17.26 -13.97
N ASN A 658 12.60 16.41 -14.29
CA ASN A 658 13.27 15.58 -13.30
C ASN A 658 14.00 16.43 -12.25
N GLN A 659 14.74 17.48 -12.66
CA GLN A 659 15.34 18.44 -11.72
C GLN A 659 14.29 19.08 -10.82
N SER A 660 13.14 19.50 -11.38
CA SER A 660 12.02 20.05 -10.61
C SER A 660 11.42 19.02 -9.66
N PHE A 661 11.27 17.77 -10.10
CA PHE A 661 10.69 16.68 -9.29
C PHE A 661 11.62 16.24 -8.16
N TYR A 662 12.91 16.06 -8.44
CA TYR A 662 13.87 15.57 -7.44
C TYR A 662 14.46 16.69 -6.59
N ARG A 663 14.32 17.95 -6.99
CA ARG A 663 15.01 19.10 -6.37
C ARG A 663 16.42 18.69 -5.93
N GLU A 664 17.31 18.57 -6.87
CA GLU A 664 18.71 18.63 -6.51
C GLU A 664 18.96 20.05 -6.03
N ASN A 665 19.21 20.19 -4.74
CA ASN A 665 19.59 21.48 -4.16
C ASN A 665 20.80 21.98 -4.93
N ALA A 666 20.61 23.13 -5.57
CA ALA A 666 21.70 23.90 -6.15
C ALA A 666 22.72 24.28 -5.08
#